data_91a2ed5052cf552d282f41d93ef35f41
#
_entry.id   91a2ed5052cf552d282f41d93ef35f41
#
_cell.length_a   1.000
_cell.length_b   1.000
_cell.length_c   1.000
_cell.angle_alpha   90.00
_cell.angle_beta   90.00
_cell.angle_gamma   90.00
#
_symmetry.space_group_name_H-M   'P 1'
#
loop_
_entity.id
_entity.type
_entity.pdbx_description
1 polymer ?
#
loop_
_entity_poly.entity_id
_entity_poly.type
_entity_poly.pdbx_seq_one_letter_code
_entity_poly.pdbx_strand_id
1 'polypeptide(L)'
;MLISYNWLRELTATTLSPQELRERLTNIGLAVDAVAERDGDYVLDVEVPSNRGDCLSHVGIARELAVIEMSRISDLKSEIRNSQGKTGDFASVEIRDPDLCPRYAARIVRSVRIAPSPEWLRKRLEVLGQRPINNVADITNYVLHELGQPLHAFDLAKLTENRIIVRRAEKDETIATLDGVERNLDKEMLVIADARGPVAVAGVMGGEDSEISNTTTDVLIESAYFNAASVRRTAKLLGLHTEASHRFERGTDPGGVLQAQKRCVALICEIAGGAATEDALDIYPSRKNEKVVSLRPDRVEAITSLKVSSGEMVRILKSLGFDLSDDASAKLTFTVPSWRHDVAIEEDLIEEVARHTGYDRIGTELPPSSLSGEYHSTERSKRALRRSLSALGFDEAINLSFIELSNDFELIPEFGGPGEENLVTLTNPIIEEASRMRQTLLPGLLNSVRHNINHGIRDVCLFELGRLFAANEPGELPREREALALVSTGGIVKANQAQAEREIDFFDLKGAFEAGVAAMNLPPLDFASAEVTHLQPGQAAGISFEGVRVGSIGRLAETIAGQYKFRQPIFVAEVDLTAFLETEELPVLYSPLPRFPSILRDVSLLLDRKITVAELLRAVHDQRVEHFVGAKFVGTYEGEGIPEGKRSVTLRFEYRSDDRTLRDEEVDEIHWRLVKALQEKFSAEVR
;
A
#
# COMPACT_ATOMS: atom_id res chain seq x y z
N MET A 1 -11.04 16.47 7.96
CA MET A 1 -11.37 17.89 8.18
C MET A 1 -12.16 18.05 9.46
N LEU A 2 -11.77 19.00 10.32
CA LEU A 2 -12.50 19.24 11.57
C LEU A 2 -13.72 20.13 11.34
N ILE A 3 -14.87 19.68 11.84
CA ILE A 3 -16.17 20.36 11.75
C ILE A 3 -16.73 20.59 13.15
N SER A 4 -17.04 21.85 13.50
CA SER A 4 -17.71 22.22 14.74
C SER A 4 -19.21 21.90 14.65
N TYR A 5 -19.71 21.11 15.58
CA TYR A 5 -21.12 20.77 15.67
C TYR A 5 -21.99 21.98 16.01
N ASN A 6 -21.54 22.82 16.93
CA ASN A 6 -22.28 24.04 17.29
C ASN A 6 -22.41 24.99 16.10
N TRP A 7 -21.35 25.14 15.30
CA TRP A 7 -21.40 25.95 14.09
C TRP A 7 -22.35 25.36 13.03
N LEU A 8 -22.31 24.02 12.87
CA LEU A 8 -23.22 23.34 11.96
C LEU A 8 -24.69 23.51 12.36
N ARG A 9 -25.00 23.47 13.66
CA ARG A 9 -26.36 23.75 14.19
C ARG A 9 -26.82 25.16 13.86
N GLU A 10 -25.96 26.15 13.93
CA GLU A 10 -26.32 27.54 13.54
C GLU A 10 -26.66 27.65 12.05
N LEU A 11 -25.99 26.86 11.21
CA LEU A 11 -26.21 26.85 9.76
C LEU A 11 -27.46 26.08 9.34
N THR A 12 -27.79 24.98 10.01
CA THR A 12 -28.85 24.06 9.56
C THR A 12 -30.02 23.92 10.53
N ALA A 13 -29.89 24.42 11.76
CA ALA A 13 -30.82 24.17 12.86
C ALA A 13 -31.06 22.67 13.14
N THR A 14 -30.05 21.81 12.86
CA THR A 14 -30.15 20.38 13.11
C THR A 14 -30.44 20.03 14.56
N THR A 15 -31.27 19.01 14.75
CA THR A 15 -31.59 18.44 16.05
C THR A 15 -30.90 17.07 16.28
N LEU A 16 -30.20 16.57 15.31
CA LEU A 16 -29.42 15.33 15.43
C LEU A 16 -28.33 15.49 16.49
N SER A 17 -28.11 14.49 17.28
CA SER A 17 -26.95 14.43 18.18
C SER A 17 -25.65 14.29 17.35
N PRO A 18 -24.48 14.61 17.94
CA PRO A 18 -23.19 14.42 17.23
C PRO A 18 -22.97 13.00 16.74
N GLN A 19 -23.45 11.99 17.47
CA GLN A 19 -23.33 10.60 17.11
C GLN A 19 -24.24 10.20 15.92
N GLU A 20 -25.49 10.65 15.94
CA GLU A 20 -26.42 10.45 14.82
C GLU A 20 -25.92 11.17 13.57
N LEU A 21 -25.36 12.36 13.72
CA LEU A 21 -24.74 13.10 12.62
C LEU A 21 -23.56 12.34 12.02
N ARG A 22 -22.69 11.76 12.87
CA ARG A 22 -21.61 10.86 12.43
C ARG A 22 -22.14 9.75 11.52
N GLU A 23 -23.14 9.02 11.98
CA GLU A 23 -23.73 7.90 11.24
C GLU A 23 -24.33 8.38 9.91
N ARG A 24 -25.08 9.48 9.91
CA ARG A 24 -25.73 9.99 8.71
C ARG A 24 -24.75 10.47 7.66
N LEU A 25 -23.70 11.21 8.06
CA LEU A 25 -22.65 11.67 7.13
C LEU A 25 -21.85 10.48 6.58
N THR A 26 -21.49 9.51 7.43
CA THR A 26 -20.78 8.32 6.98
C THR A 26 -21.60 7.53 5.94
N ASN A 27 -22.90 7.39 6.15
CA ASN A 27 -23.78 6.65 5.25
C ASN A 27 -23.93 7.31 3.85
N ILE A 28 -23.68 8.60 3.72
CA ILE A 28 -23.70 9.31 2.43
C ILE A 28 -22.30 9.46 1.82
N GLY A 29 -21.27 8.79 2.35
CA GLY A 29 -19.91 8.78 1.82
C GLY A 29 -18.98 9.87 2.38
N LEU A 30 -19.36 10.53 3.47
CA LEU A 30 -18.52 11.45 4.24
C LEU A 30 -18.17 10.79 5.58
N ALA A 31 -17.17 9.91 5.56
CA ALA A 31 -16.78 9.15 6.74
C ALA A 31 -16.39 10.09 7.89
N VAL A 32 -16.89 9.81 9.10
CA VAL A 32 -16.51 10.55 10.31
C VAL A 32 -15.72 9.64 11.22
N ASP A 33 -14.40 9.82 11.24
CA ASP A 33 -13.46 8.97 11.94
C ASP A 33 -13.61 9.10 13.47
N ALA A 34 -13.76 10.33 13.93
CA ALA A 34 -13.87 10.62 15.36
C ALA A 34 -14.88 11.73 15.67
N VAL A 35 -15.45 11.67 16.85
CA VAL A 35 -16.20 12.76 17.47
C VAL A 35 -15.58 13.02 18.84
N ALA A 36 -15.08 14.23 19.06
CA ALA A 36 -14.43 14.62 20.29
C ALA A 36 -15.06 15.89 20.89
N GLU A 37 -15.21 15.93 22.20
CA GLU A 37 -15.63 17.15 22.90
C GLU A 37 -14.42 18.07 23.12
N ARG A 38 -14.54 19.34 22.72
CA ARG A 38 -13.52 20.37 22.89
C ARG A 38 -14.19 21.70 23.31
N ASP A 39 -13.80 22.22 24.45
CA ASP A 39 -14.25 23.53 24.95
C ASP A 39 -15.79 23.78 24.91
N GLY A 40 -16.58 22.73 25.20
CA GLY A 40 -18.05 22.80 25.20
C GLY A 40 -18.68 22.70 23.79
N ASP A 41 -17.92 22.30 22.79
CA ASP A 41 -18.38 21.93 21.45
C ASP A 41 -18.01 20.47 21.13
N TYR A 42 -18.71 19.84 20.22
CA TYR A 42 -18.31 18.59 19.62
C TYR A 42 -17.67 18.84 18.27
N VAL A 43 -16.50 18.24 18.06
CA VAL A 43 -15.75 18.32 16.80
C VAL A 43 -15.81 16.98 16.11
N LEU A 44 -16.30 16.98 14.88
CA LEU A 44 -16.31 15.81 14.00
C LEU A 44 -15.07 15.87 13.10
N ASP A 45 -14.30 14.79 13.05
CA ASP A 45 -13.24 14.63 12.07
C ASP A 45 -13.80 13.91 10.84
N VAL A 46 -14.06 14.70 9.79
CA VAL A 46 -14.69 14.24 8.57
C VAL A 46 -13.62 13.95 7.51
N GLU A 47 -13.52 12.70 7.06
CA GLU A 47 -12.73 12.33 5.90
C GLU A 47 -13.47 12.76 4.62
N VAL A 48 -12.98 13.85 4.00
CA VAL A 48 -13.57 14.38 2.78
C VAL A 48 -12.87 13.74 1.57
N PRO A 49 -13.61 13.03 0.69
CA PRO A 49 -13.05 12.45 -0.52
C PRO A 49 -12.39 13.52 -1.43
N SER A 50 -11.34 13.15 -2.15
CA SER A 50 -10.54 14.09 -2.93
C SER A 50 -11.29 14.80 -4.05
N ASN A 51 -12.37 14.22 -4.55
CA ASN A 51 -13.29 14.82 -5.55
C ASN A 51 -14.34 15.74 -4.94
N ARG A 52 -14.52 15.74 -3.61
CA ARG A 52 -15.54 16.53 -2.91
C ARG A 52 -14.94 17.78 -2.24
N GLY A 53 -14.22 18.59 -3.02
CA GLY A 53 -13.66 19.87 -2.55
C GLY A 53 -14.70 20.83 -1.99
N ASP A 54 -15.94 20.75 -2.43
CA ASP A 54 -17.10 21.49 -1.93
C ASP A 54 -17.42 21.22 -0.45
N CYS A 55 -17.12 20.01 0.03
CA CYS A 55 -17.32 19.58 1.43
C CYS A 55 -16.16 19.97 2.36
N LEU A 56 -15.12 20.66 1.89
CA LEU A 56 -14.03 21.20 2.72
C LEU A 56 -14.43 22.49 3.45
N SER A 57 -15.71 22.60 3.86
CA SER A 57 -16.27 23.75 4.56
C SER A 57 -17.49 23.36 5.39
N HIS A 58 -17.81 24.19 6.41
CA HIS A 58 -19.04 24.00 7.18
C HIS A 58 -20.30 24.15 6.31
N VAL A 59 -20.32 25.09 5.37
CA VAL A 59 -21.43 25.26 4.43
C VAL A 59 -21.56 24.07 3.49
N GLY A 60 -20.45 23.49 3.04
CA GLY A 60 -20.47 22.26 2.23
C GLY A 60 -21.11 21.08 2.96
N ILE A 61 -20.68 20.82 4.20
CA ILE A 61 -21.30 19.79 5.05
C ILE A 61 -22.75 20.13 5.39
N ALA A 62 -23.07 21.40 5.60
CA ALA A 62 -24.45 21.84 5.83
C ALA A 62 -25.36 21.56 4.63
N ARG A 63 -24.87 21.68 3.37
CA ARG A 63 -25.66 21.30 2.18
C ARG A 63 -26.03 19.82 2.20
N GLU A 64 -25.10 18.98 2.50
CA GLU A 64 -25.32 17.53 2.60
C GLU A 64 -26.33 17.20 3.69
N LEU A 65 -26.18 17.82 4.85
CA LEU A 65 -27.10 17.63 5.98
C LEU A 65 -28.51 18.15 5.66
N ALA A 66 -28.62 19.25 4.95
CA ALA A 66 -29.91 19.81 4.54
C ALA A 66 -30.71 18.86 3.63
N VAL A 67 -30.05 18.05 2.80
CA VAL A 67 -30.71 17.00 2.00
C VAL A 67 -31.24 15.89 2.89
N ILE A 68 -30.45 15.46 3.90
CA ILE A 68 -30.80 14.40 4.86
C ILE A 68 -32.03 14.80 5.69
N GLU A 69 -32.02 16.03 6.23
CA GLU A 69 -33.06 16.56 7.13
C GLU A 69 -34.20 17.28 6.40
N MET A 70 -34.16 17.36 5.07
CA MET A 70 -35.13 18.14 4.27
C MET A 70 -35.26 19.58 4.76
N SER A 71 -34.17 20.17 5.20
CA SER A 71 -34.07 21.51 5.78
C SER A 71 -33.46 22.53 4.80
N ARG A 72 -33.24 23.75 5.26
CA ARG A 72 -32.53 24.79 4.51
C ARG A 72 -31.35 25.30 5.31
N ILE A 73 -30.32 25.75 4.60
CA ILE A 73 -29.18 26.43 5.19
C ILE A 73 -29.56 27.87 5.51
N SER A 74 -29.18 28.37 6.66
CA SER A 74 -29.36 29.74 7.08
C SER A 74 -28.59 30.71 6.20
N ASP A 75 -29.16 31.83 5.86
CA ASP A 75 -28.50 32.89 5.09
C ASP A 75 -27.31 33.48 5.87
N LEU A 76 -26.16 33.56 5.24
CA LEU A 76 -24.97 34.17 5.80
C LEU A 76 -25.08 35.72 5.73
N LYS A 77 -24.98 36.37 6.86
CA LYS A 77 -24.97 37.83 6.94
C LYS A 77 -23.71 38.39 6.29
N SER A 78 -23.84 39.01 5.12
CA SER A 78 -22.73 39.59 4.35
C SER A 78 -23.02 41.04 3.94
N GLU A 79 -23.76 41.78 4.77
CA GLU A 79 -24.09 43.18 4.53
C GLU A 79 -22.89 44.07 4.87
N ILE A 80 -22.44 44.86 3.90
CA ILE A 80 -21.39 45.86 4.11
C ILE A 80 -22.11 47.21 4.35
N ARG A 81 -22.03 47.66 5.61
CA ARG A 81 -22.79 48.85 6.06
C ARG A 81 -22.08 50.16 5.82
N ASN A 82 -20.77 50.15 5.64
CA ASN A 82 -19.93 51.34 5.44
C ASN A 82 -19.04 51.12 4.24
N SER A 83 -19.27 51.92 3.18
CA SER A 83 -18.45 51.85 1.97
C SER A 83 -18.12 53.26 1.44
N GLN A 84 -16.88 53.43 0.90
CA GLN A 84 -16.39 54.70 0.44
C GLN A 84 -15.33 54.54 -0.66
N GLY A 85 -15.56 55.19 -1.82
CA GLY A 85 -14.66 55.18 -2.96
C GLY A 85 -14.66 53.87 -3.72
N LYS A 86 -14.03 53.80 -4.86
CA LYS A 86 -13.90 52.57 -5.68
C LYS A 86 -12.56 51.90 -5.46
N THR A 87 -12.52 50.59 -5.53
CA THR A 87 -11.27 49.82 -5.36
C THR A 87 -10.21 50.23 -6.38
N GLY A 88 -10.62 50.50 -7.64
CA GLY A 88 -9.74 50.93 -8.72
C GLY A 88 -9.10 52.31 -8.53
N ASP A 89 -9.60 53.12 -7.58
CA ASP A 89 -8.98 54.41 -7.22
C ASP A 89 -7.76 54.23 -6.33
N PHE A 90 -7.63 53.10 -5.68
CA PHE A 90 -6.59 52.82 -4.66
C PHE A 90 -5.62 51.70 -5.04
N ALA A 91 -6.06 50.71 -5.87
CA ALA A 91 -5.22 49.63 -6.31
C ALA A 91 -5.55 49.15 -7.72
N SER A 92 -4.64 48.42 -8.34
CA SER A 92 -4.83 47.76 -9.63
C SER A 92 -4.49 46.28 -9.57
N VAL A 93 -5.18 45.51 -10.43
CA VAL A 93 -4.95 44.05 -10.54
C VAL A 93 -4.76 43.68 -12.00
N GLU A 94 -3.71 42.93 -12.29
CA GLU A 94 -3.39 42.39 -13.61
C GLU A 94 -3.19 40.87 -13.52
N ILE A 95 -3.86 40.08 -14.36
CA ILE A 95 -3.62 38.64 -14.52
C ILE A 95 -2.86 38.43 -15.81
N ARG A 96 -1.59 38.00 -15.73
CA ARG A 96 -0.76 37.67 -16.90
C ARG A 96 -0.89 36.24 -17.35
N ASP A 97 -1.16 35.32 -16.41
CA ASP A 97 -1.28 33.88 -16.65
C ASP A 97 -2.70 33.37 -16.33
N PRO A 98 -3.68 33.66 -17.20
CA PRO A 98 -5.10 33.33 -16.96
C PRO A 98 -5.40 31.81 -17.01
N ASP A 99 -4.50 31.01 -17.54
CA ASP A 99 -4.56 29.54 -17.51
C ASP A 99 -4.33 28.98 -16.09
N LEU A 100 -3.52 29.66 -15.28
CA LEU A 100 -3.22 29.27 -13.90
C LEU A 100 -4.06 30.05 -12.87
N CYS A 101 -4.47 31.29 -13.19
CA CYS A 101 -5.38 32.09 -12.39
C CYS A 101 -6.57 32.56 -13.25
N PRO A 102 -7.62 31.74 -13.43
CA PRO A 102 -8.80 32.16 -14.24
C PRO A 102 -9.57 33.30 -13.65
N ARG A 103 -9.58 33.52 -12.33
CA ARG A 103 -10.31 34.60 -11.66
C ARG A 103 -9.56 35.10 -10.43
N TYR A 104 -9.49 36.43 -10.30
CA TYR A 104 -8.94 37.11 -9.14
C TYR A 104 -9.80 38.31 -8.77
N ALA A 105 -10.24 38.38 -7.50
CA ALA A 105 -11.00 39.50 -6.98
C ALA A 105 -10.24 40.17 -5.85
N ALA A 106 -10.13 41.51 -5.91
CA ALA A 106 -9.55 42.34 -4.87
C ALA A 106 -10.56 43.33 -4.34
N ARG A 107 -10.57 43.58 -3.04
CA ARG A 107 -11.36 44.64 -2.40
C ARG A 107 -10.60 45.24 -1.24
N ILE A 108 -10.75 46.53 -1.00
CA ILE A 108 -10.01 47.26 0.03
C ILE A 108 -10.92 47.58 1.21
N VAL A 109 -10.41 47.43 2.42
CA VAL A 109 -11.01 47.96 3.65
C VAL A 109 -10.01 48.93 4.27
N ARG A 110 -10.43 50.19 4.42
CA ARG A 110 -9.57 51.30 4.90
C ARG A 110 -9.87 51.63 6.34
N SER A 111 -8.86 52.16 7.02
CA SER A 111 -8.93 52.57 8.43
C SER A 111 -9.35 51.45 9.38
N VAL A 112 -8.82 50.24 9.15
CA VAL A 112 -9.01 49.12 10.03
C VAL A 112 -8.11 49.27 11.30
N ARG A 113 -8.53 48.69 12.38
CA ARG A 113 -7.71 48.59 13.62
C ARG A 113 -7.37 47.15 13.89
N ILE A 114 -6.10 46.81 13.79
CA ILE A 114 -5.61 45.48 14.12
C ILE A 114 -5.63 45.32 15.66
N ALA A 115 -6.25 44.23 16.11
CA ALA A 115 -6.41 43.90 17.51
C ALA A 115 -6.60 42.38 17.68
N PRO A 116 -6.51 41.82 18.88
CA PRO A 116 -6.93 40.46 19.15
C PRO A 116 -8.39 40.24 18.75
N SER A 117 -8.66 39.08 18.17
CA SER A 117 -10.02 38.69 17.76
C SER A 117 -11.00 38.60 18.95
N PRO A 118 -12.30 38.86 18.73
CA PRO A 118 -13.29 38.67 19.77
C PRO A 118 -13.38 37.19 20.19
N GLU A 119 -13.83 36.96 21.43
CA GLU A 119 -13.78 35.64 22.06
C GLU A 119 -14.51 34.55 21.24
N TRP A 120 -15.68 34.88 20.66
CA TRP A 120 -16.44 33.93 19.88
C TRP A 120 -15.66 33.44 18.59
N LEU A 121 -14.93 34.35 17.95
CA LEU A 121 -14.13 34.03 16.75
C LEU A 121 -12.92 33.17 17.12
N ARG A 122 -12.20 33.54 18.19
CA ARG A 122 -11.08 32.78 18.69
C ARG A 122 -11.49 31.36 19.07
N LYS A 123 -12.55 31.21 19.90
CA LYS A 123 -13.05 29.89 20.30
C LYS A 123 -13.39 29.00 19.10
N ARG A 124 -14.03 29.53 18.07
CA ARG A 124 -14.35 28.76 16.86
C ARG A 124 -13.11 28.25 16.13
N LEU A 125 -12.07 29.05 16.02
CA LEU A 125 -10.82 28.67 15.39
C LEU A 125 -10.04 27.68 16.29
N GLU A 126 -9.94 27.94 17.57
CA GLU A 126 -9.26 27.06 18.54
C GLU A 126 -9.86 25.65 18.59
N VAL A 127 -11.19 25.54 18.57
CA VAL A 127 -11.91 24.26 18.50
C VAL A 127 -11.53 23.45 17.25
N LEU A 128 -11.28 24.14 16.12
CA LEU A 128 -10.79 23.53 14.88
C LEU A 128 -9.26 23.32 14.85
N GLY A 129 -8.56 23.57 15.98
CA GLY A 129 -7.12 23.42 16.08
C GLY A 129 -6.31 24.55 15.43
N GLN A 130 -6.97 25.67 15.05
CA GLN A 130 -6.30 26.84 14.49
C GLN A 130 -5.84 27.78 15.62
N ARG A 131 -4.63 28.31 15.49
CA ARG A 131 -4.10 29.30 16.42
C ARG A 131 -4.55 30.72 16.02
N PRO A 132 -5.30 31.45 16.86
CA PRO A 132 -5.66 32.84 16.58
C PRO A 132 -4.42 33.74 16.49
N ILE A 133 -4.44 34.69 15.56
CA ILE A 133 -3.35 35.65 15.29
C ILE A 133 -3.81 37.09 15.57
N ASN A 134 -4.73 37.59 14.76
CA ASN A 134 -5.35 38.91 14.90
C ASN A 134 -6.72 38.91 14.20
N ASN A 135 -7.50 39.95 14.45
CA ASN A 135 -8.88 40.04 13.98
C ASN A 135 -9.04 39.99 12.44
N VAL A 136 -8.04 40.39 11.65
CA VAL A 136 -8.12 40.33 10.17
C VAL A 136 -7.71 38.96 9.68
N ALA A 137 -6.58 38.42 10.11
CA ALA A 137 -6.11 37.09 9.71
C ALA A 137 -7.10 35.99 10.20
N ASP A 138 -7.65 36.12 11.39
CA ASP A 138 -8.62 35.17 11.93
C ASP A 138 -9.95 35.19 11.16
N ILE A 139 -10.38 36.37 10.66
CA ILE A 139 -11.55 36.46 9.80
C ILE A 139 -11.30 35.74 8.45
N THR A 140 -10.13 35.88 7.83
CA THR A 140 -9.84 35.15 6.59
C THR A 140 -9.86 33.63 6.82
N ASN A 141 -9.29 33.16 7.94
CA ASN A 141 -9.35 31.75 8.33
C ASN A 141 -10.78 31.28 8.66
N TYR A 142 -11.56 32.12 9.34
CA TYR A 142 -12.95 31.82 9.63
C TYR A 142 -13.77 31.60 8.35
N VAL A 143 -13.65 32.50 7.36
CA VAL A 143 -14.37 32.40 6.09
C VAL A 143 -13.87 31.20 5.25
N LEU A 144 -12.57 30.88 5.34
CA LEU A 144 -12.02 29.68 4.76
C LEU A 144 -12.73 28.41 5.31
N HIS A 145 -12.90 28.30 6.62
CA HIS A 145 -13.60 27.16 7.23
C HIS A 145 -15.13 27.22 7.04
N GLU A 146 -15.71 28.44 6.93
CA GLU A 146 -17.15 28.63 6.70
C GLU A 146 -17.54 28.21 5.27
N LEU A 147 -16.82 28.74 4.25
CA LEU A 147 -17.20 28.67 2.84
C LEU A 147 -16.28 27.79 1.96
N GLY A 148 -15.14 27.35 2.49
CA GLY A 148 -14.16 26.59 1.71
C GLY A 148 -13.34 27.41 0.73
N GLN A 149 -13.43 28.74 0.78
CA GLN A 149 -12.67 29.66 -0.06
C GLN A 149 -11.50 30.26 0.73
N PRO A 150 -10.24 29.93 0.38
CA PRO A 150 -9.11 30.61 0.98
C PRO A 150 -9.03 32.07 0.55
N LEU A 151 -8.74 32.93 1.50
CA LEU A 151 -8.61 34.37 1.33
C LEU A 151 -7.25 34.82 1.87
N HIS A 152 -6.70 35.86 1.30
CA HIS A 152 -5.51 36.50 1.84
C HIS A 152 -5.70 37.99 2.04
N ALA A 153 -5.05 38.54 3.04
CA ALA A 153 -5.14 39.96 3.38
C ALA A 153 -3.72 40.56 3.34
N PHE A 154 -3.52 41.48 2.40
CA PHE A 154 -2.26 42.23 2.27
C PHE A 154 -2.35 43.57 2.99
N ASP A 155 -1.26 43.99 3.63
CA ASP A 155 -1.09 45.39 4.03
C ASP A 155 -0.89 46.25 2.78
N LEU A 156 -1.88 47.10 2.47
CA LEU A 156 -1.86 47.91 1.23
C LEU A 156 -0.64 48.84 1.16
N ALA A 157 -0.18 49.36 2.30
CA ALA A 157 0.97 50.25 2.36
C ALA A 157 2.32 49.54 2.02
N LYS A 158 2.34 48.21 2.12
CA LYS A 158 3.51 47.39 1.78
C LYS A 158 3.52 46.93 0.33
N LEU A 159 2.44 47.07 -0.39
CA LEU A 159 2.37 46.75 -1.83
C LEU A 159 2.93 47.87 -2.67
N THR A 160 4.02 47.61 -3.37
CA THR A 160 4.68 48.60 -4.24
C THR A 160 3.71 49.01 -5.37
N GLU A 161 3.49 50.33 -5.54
CA GLU A 161 2.54 50.93 -6.49
C GLU A 161 1.07 50.53 -6.25
N ASN A 162 0.74 49.93 -5.08
CA ASN A 162 -0.59 49.38 -4.79
C ASN A 162 -1.07 48.44 -5.89
N ARG A 163 -0.19 47.64 -6.46
CA ARG A 163 -0.45 46.85 -7.65
C ARG A 163 -0.31 45.36 -7.33
N ILE A 164 -1.24 44.58 -7.83
CA ILE A 164 -1.20 43.11 -7.83
C ILE A 164 -1.01 42.62 -9.27
N ILE A 165 -0.02 41.76 -9.47
CA ILE A 165 0.29 41.09 -10.72
C ILE A 165 0.30 39.59 -10.48
N VAL A 166 -0.65 38.85 -11.04
CA VAL A 166 -0.68 37.39 -10.95
C VAL A 166 0.00 36.83 -12.19
N ARG A 167 1.17 36.21 -11.96
CA ARG A 167 2.03 35.70 -13.03
C ARG A 167 2.81 34.47 -12.61
N ARG A 168 3.39 33.78 -13.57
CA ARG A 168 4.42 32.76 -13.28
C ARG A 168 5.65 33.42 -12.67
N ALA A 169 6.35 32.67 -11.82
CA ALA A 169 7.62 33.12 -11.25
C ALA A 169 8.68 33.30 -12.35
N GLU A 170 9.56 34.28 -12.15
CA GLU A 170 10.70 34.50 -13.02
C GLU A 170 11.86 33.56 -12.67
N LYS A 171 12.85 33.50 -13.56
CA LYS A 171 14.04 32.66 -13.33
C LYS A 171 14.81 33.18 -12.13
N ASP A 172 15.23 32.25 -11.25
CA ASP A 172 16.03 32.52 -10.05
C ASP A 172 15.34 33.49 -9.05
N GLU A 173 14.01 33.61 -9.12
CA GLU A 173 13.20 34.41 -8.20
C GLU A 173 13.04 33.70 -6.84
N THR A 174 13.11 34.47 -5.75
CA THR A 174 12.95 33.94 -4.38
C THR A 174 11.87 34.69 -3.62
N ILE A 175 11.32 34.09 -2.59
CA ILE A 175 10.33 34.69 -1.68
C ILE A 175 10.58 34.20 -0.25
N ALA A 176 10.58 35.13 0.72
CA ALA A 176 10.43 34.79 2.13
C ALA A 176 8.94 34.58 2.44
N THR A 177 8.55 33.39 2.85
CA THR A 177 7.16 33.04 3.17
C THR A 177 6.84 33.30 4.64
N LEU A 178 5.53 33.32 5.00
CA LEU A 178 5.04 33.63 6.36
C LEU A 178 5.63 32.74 7.48
N ASP A 179 6.23 31.63 7.15
CA ASP A 179 6.97 30.76 8.10
C ASP A 179 8.44 31.17 8.29
N GLY A 180 8.85 32.30 7.70
CA GLY A 180 10.22 32.84 7.80
C GLY A 180 11.26 32.10 6.95
N VAL A 181 10.83 31.25 6.01
CA VAL A 181 11.73 30.46 5.16
C VAL A 181 11.85 31.11 3.79
N GLU A 182 13.10 31.36 3.34
CA GLU A 182 13.37 31.77 1.96
C GLU A 182 13.27 30.59 1.01
N ARG A 183 12.50 30.74 -0.07
CA ARG A 183 12.19 29.66 -1.03
C ARG A 183 12.57 30.09 -2.43
N ASN A 184 13.27 29.19 -3.14
CA ASN A 184 13.53 29.34 -4.57
C ASN A 184 12.26 28.97 -5.35
N LEU A 185 11.89 29.79 -6.30
CA LEU A 185 10.71 29.60 -7.13
C LEU A 185 11.07 28.99 -8.49
N ASP A 186 10.28 28.03 -8.92
CA ASP A 186 10.37 27.46 -10.27
C ASP A 186 9.45 28.24 -11.22
N LYS A 187 9.86 28.43 -12.48
CA LYS A 187 9.11 29.15 -13.53
C LYS A 187 7.70 28.63 -13.80
N GLU A 188 7.39 27.41 -13.39
CA GLU A 188 6.03 26.84 -13.51
C GLU A 188 5.15 27.16 -12.30
N MET A 189 5.72 27.76 -11.24
CA MET A 189 4.96 28.19 -10.07
C MET A 189 4.26 29.52 -10.34
N LEU A 190 3.02 29.62 -9.88
CA LEU A 190 2.26 30.86 -9.93
C LEU A 190 2.56 31.68 -8.67
N VAL A 191 2.82 32.95 -8.86
CA VAL A 191 3.02 33.92 -7.78
C VAL A 191 2.02 35.08 -7.89
N ILE A 192 1.72 35.65 -6.75
CA ILE A 192 1.11 36.97 -6.65
C ILE A 192 2.27 37.92 -6.40
N ALA A 193 2.47 38.88 -7.28
CA ALA A 193 3.55 39.84 -7.23
C ALA A 193 3.00 41.27 -7.15
N ASP A 194 3.80 42.19 -6.64
CA ASP A 194 3.61 43.63 -6.79
C ASP A 194 4.54 44.19 -7.91
N ALA A 195 4.75 45.48 -7.97
CA ALA A 195 5.65 46.07 -8.96
C ALA A 195 7.14 45.75 -8.71
N ARG A 196 7.54 45.28 -7.51
CA ARG A 196 8.88 44.95 -7.13
C ARG A 196 9.21 43.46 -7.30
N GLY A 197 8.30 42.57 -6.89
CA GLY A 197 8.54 41.12 -6.89
C GLY A 197 7.40 40.32 -6.27
N PRO A 198 7.61 39.00 -6.00
CA PRO A 198 6.58 38.13 -5.45
C PRO A 198 6.24 38.52 -4.00
N VAL A 199 4.95 38.60 -3.71
CA VAL A 199 4.38 38.89 -2.37
C VAL A 199 3.60 37.70 -1.82
N ALA A 200 3.32 36.68 -2.63
CA ALA A 200 2.76 35.40 -2.20
C ALA A 200 3.02 34.30 -3.23
N VAL A 201 3.11 33.05 -2.77
CA VAL A 201 2.99 31.85 -3.61
C VAL A 201 1.51 31.56 -3.77
N ALA A 202 0.98 31.74 -4.96
CA ALA A 202 -0.46 31.72 -5.24
C ALA A 202 -1.13 30.41 -4.79
N GLY A 203 -2.12 30.53 -3.92
CA GLY A 203 -2.87 29.41 -3.37
C GLY A 203 -2.13 28.51 -2.39
N VAL A 204 -0.89 28.82 -2.04
CA VAL A 204 -0.07 28.02 -1.12
C VAL A 204 0.24 28.77 0.17
N MET A 205 0.97 29.89 0.10
CA MET A 205 1.37 30.65 1.28
C MET A 205 1.69 32.11 0.94
N GLY A 206 1.29 33.04 1.83
CA GLY A 206 1.64 34.46 1.72
C GLY A 206 3.13 34.72 1.97
N GLY A 207 3.60 35.88 1.52
CA GLY A 207 4.94 36.36 1.79
C GLY A 207 5.01 37.17 3.08
N GLU A 208 6.15 37.11 3.78
CA GLU A 208 6.41 37.81 5.04
C GLU A 208 6.38 39.34 4.88
N ASP A 209 6.94 39.88 3.79
CA ASP A 209 7.07 41.31 3.56
C ASP A 209 5.73 42.05 3.43
N SER A 210 4.67 41.37 2.96
CA SER A 210 3.34 41.92 2.74
C SER A 210 2.34 41.63 3.86
N GLU A 211 2.81 40.96 4.94
CA GLU A 211 1.98 40.54 6.07
C GLU A 211 1.38 41.72 6.83
N ILE A 212 0.16 41.51 7.34
CA ILE A 212 -0.52 42.45 8.23
C ILE A 212 0.18 42.55 9.57
N SER A 213 0.43 43.77 10.03
CA SER A 213 1.05 44.07 11.30
C SER A 213 0.15 44.94 12.18
N ASN A 214 0.54 45.18 13.43
CA ASN A 214 -0.20 46.03 14.35
C ASN A 214 -0.33 47.48 13.88
N THR A 215 0.46 47.91 12.88
CA THR A 215 0.47 49.25 12.32
C THR A 215 -0.33 49.35 11.00
N THR A 216 -0.84 48.25 10.50
CA THR A 216 -1.65 48.20 9.27
C THR A 216 -2.96 48.91 9.47
N THR A 217 -3.28 49.84 8.54
CA THR A 217 -4.54 50.64 8.53
C THR A 217 -5.42 50.37 7.34
N ASP A 218 -4.86 50.01 6.21
CA ASP A 218 -5.59 49.70 5.00
C ASP A 218 -5.21 48.30 4.51
N VAL A 219 -6.22 47.46 4.26
CA VAL A 219 -6.00 46.05 3.87
C VAL A 219 -6.64 45.79 2.49
N LEU A 220 -5.90 45.08 1.64
CA LEU A 220 -6.42 44.54 0.40
C LEU A 220 -6.75 43.06 0.60
N ILE A 221 -8.04 42.71 0.40
CA ILE A 221 -8.56 41.37 0.55
C ILE A 221 -8.61 40.68 -0.81
N GLU A 222 -7.78 39.63 -0.91
CA GLU A 222 -7.75 38.72 -2.05
C GLU A 222 -8.80 37.62 -1.89
N SER A 223 -9.49 37.32 -2.99
CA SER A 223 -10.21 36.07 -3.19
C SER A 223 -10.01 35.63 -4.64
N ALA A 224 -9.50 34.43 -4.85
CA ALA A 224 -9.10 33.98 -6.17
C ALA A 224 -9.55 32.54 -6.47
N TYR A 225 -9.53 32.22 -7.76
CA TYR A 225 -9.66 30.84 -8.23
C TYR A 225 -8.40 30.47 -9.00
N PHE A 226 -7.65 29.50 -8.48
CA PHE A 226 -6.40 29.02 -9.08
C PHE A 226 -6.57 27.62 -9.70
N ASN A 227 -5.70 27.30 -10.64
CA ASN A 227 -5.63 25.98 -11.24
C ASN A 227 -5.18 24.94 -10.19
N ALA A 228 -6.05 23.99 -9.88
CA ALA A 228 -5.84 23.00 -8.84
C ALA A 228 -4.55 22.16 -9.05
N ALA A 229 -4.26 21.76 -10.30
CA ALA A 229 -3.06 20.98 -10.62
C ALA A 229 -1.78 21.78 -10.42
N SER A 230 -1.80 23.09 -10.72
CA SER A 230 -0.66 24.00 -10.50
C SER A 230 -0.40 24.16 -9.00
N VAL A 231 -1.43 24.43 -8.19
CA VAL A 231 -1.27 24.56 -6.72
C VAL A 231 -0.74 23.28 -6.11
N ARG A 232 -1.29 22.12 -6.50
CA ARG A 232 -0.81 20.81 -6.01
C ARG A 232 0.65 20.57 -6.34
N ARG A 233 1.09 20.87 -7.57
CA ARG A 233 2.48 20.74 -8.00
C ARG A 233 3.40 21.64 -7.18
N THR A 234 3.03 22.91 -7.04
CA THR A 234 3.79 23.92 -6.29
C THR A 234 3.92 23.54 -4.82
N ALA A 235 2.81 23.18 -4.17
CA ALA A 235 2.79 22.75 -2.77
C ALA A 235 3.71 21.53 -2.54
N LYS A 236 3.66 20.53 -3.43
CA LYS A 236 4.51 19.34 -3.37
C LYS A 236 6.00 19.68 -3.55
N LEU A 237 6.35 20.53 -4.53
CA LEU A 237 7.74 20.91 -4.80
C LEU A 237 8.35 21.72 -3.65
N LEU A 238 7.56 22.58 -3.00
CA LEU A 238 8.01 23.38 -1.86
C LEU A 238 7.90 22.62 -0.52
N GLY A 239 7.34 21.41 -0.49
CA GLY A 239 7.10 20.65 0.74
C GLY A 239 6.09 21.33 1.68
N LEU A 240 5.17 22.14 1.14
CA LEU A 240 4.18 22.90 1.90
C LEU A 240 2.80 22.24 1.82
N HIS A 241 2.19 22.04 2.98
CA HIS A 241 0.80 21.58 3.07
C HIS A 241 0.04 22.51 3.99
N THR A 242 -0.77 23.41 3.40
CA THR A 242 -1.53 24.42 4.13
C THR A 242 -3.03 24.22 3.95
N GLU A 243 -3.85 24.81 4.82
CA GLU A 243 -5.30 24.81 4.70
C GLU A 243 -5.77 25.43 3.37
N ALA A 244 -5.01 26.40 2.84
CA ALA A 244 -5.27 27.01 1.54
C ALA A 244 -4.93 26.06 0.39
N SER A 245 -3.69 25.50 0.38
CA SER A 245 -3.27 24.58 -0.69
C SER A 245 -4.15 23.33 -0.73
N HIS A 246 -4.55 22.80 0.45
CA HIS A 246 -5.44 21.65 0.58
C HIS A 246 -6.81 21.84 -0.11
N ARG A 247 -7.37 23.08 -0.08
CA ARG A 247 -8.61 23.41 -0.76
C ARG A 247 -8.42 23.72 -2.23
N PHE A 248 -7.43 24.54 -2.56
CA PHE A 248 -7.18 24.89 -3.96
C PHE A 248 -6.81 23.66 -4.82
N GLU A 249 -6.00 22.75 -4.29
CA GLU A 249 -5.60 21.53 -5.04
C GLU A 249 -6.76 20.58 -5.33
N ARG A 250 -7.87 20.69 -4.57
CA ARG A 250 -9.11 19.92 -4.77
C ARG A 250 -10.18 20.69 -5.56
N GLY A 251 -9.92 21.96 -5.82
CA GLY A 251 -10.83 22.85 -6.53
C GLY A 251 -11.75 23.63 -5.61
N THR A 252 -11.59 24.95 -5.58
CA THR A 252 -12.50 25.88 -4.93
C THR A 252 -13.62 26.30 -5.88
N ASP A 253 -14.67 26.94 -5.37
CA ASP A 253 -15.81 27.41 -6.17
C ASP A 253 -15.49 28.68 -6.96
N PRO A 254 -15.36 28.62 -8.29
CA PRO A 254 -15.14 29.82 -9.09
C PRO A 254 -16.34 30.82 -9.02
N GLY A 255 -17.56 30.34 -8.73
CA GLY A 255 -18.74 31.19 -8.54
C GLY A 255 -18.76 31.88 -7.18
N GLY A 256 -18.19 31.24 -6.16
CA GLY A 256 -18.17 31.68 -4.75
C GLY A 256 -17.17 32.79 -4.42
N VAL A 257 -16.23 33.09 -5.33
CA VAL A 257 -15.11 34.04 -5.09
C VAL A 257 -15.60 35.39 -4.52
N LEU A 258 -16.59 36.02 -5.14
CA LEU A 258 -17.13 37.31 -4.66
C LEU A 258 -17.97 37.18 -3.40
N GLN A 259 -18.67 36.06 -3.22
CA GLN A 259 -19.48 35.81 -2.03
C GLN A 259 -18.57 35.70 -0.77
N ALA A 260 -17.49 34.93 -0.88
CA ALA A 260 -16.53 34.77 0.18
C ALA A 260 -15.80 36.08 0.52
N GLN A 261 -15.38 36.84 -0.50
CA GLN A 261 -14.78 38.15 -0.30
C GLN A 261 -15.75 39.11 0.40
N LYS A 262 -17.02 39.18 -0.05
CA LYS A 262 -18.04 40.01 0.56
C LYS A 262 -18.28 39.65 2.04
N ARG A 263 -18.32 38.34 2.34
CA ARG A 263 -18.46 37.85 3.70
C ARG A 263 -17.28 38.27 4.59
N CYS A 264 -16.07 38.11 4.10
CA CYS A 264 -14.84 38.49 4.79
C CYS A 264 -14.79 39.99 5.07
N VAL A 265 -15.04 40.82 4.05
CA VAL A 265 -15.07 42.28 4.15
C VAL A 265 -16.15 42.79 5.11
N ALA A 266 -17.33 42.17 5.10
CA ALA A 266 -18.40 42.53 6.03
C ALA A 266 -17.98 42.26 7.49
N LEU A 267 -17.36 41.12 7.76
CA LEU A 267 -16.83 40.76 9.10
C LEU A 267 -15.68 41.69 9.52
N ILE A 268 -14.75 42.04 8.60
CA ILE A 268 -13.67 42.99 8.89
C ILE A 268 -14.24 44.34 9.30
N CYS A 269 -15.21 44.88 8.53
CA CYS A 269 -15.87 46.15 8.86
C CYS A 269 -16.59 46.12 10.21
N GLU A 270 -17.17 44.97 10.59
CA GLU A 270 -17.86 44.76 11.85
C GLU A 270 -16.90 44.68 13.01
N ILE A 271 -15.80 43.91 12.90
CA ILE A 271 -14.90 43.51 14.02
C ILE A 271 -13.68 44.43 14.12
N ALA A 272 -13.05 44.76 12.96
CA ALA A 272 -11.86 45.61 12.91
C ALA A 272 -12.17 47.07 12.62
N GLY A 273 -13.41 47.39 12.30
CA GLY A 273 -13.87 48.72 11.89
C GLY A 273 -13.46 49.05 10.47
N GLY A 274 -13.43 50.36 10.16
CA GLY A 274 -13.05 50.84 8.85
C GLY A 274 -14.23 50.94 7.84
N ALA A 275 -13.91 51.30 6.60
CA ALA A 275 -14.84 51.41 5.50
C ALA A 275 -14.33 50.60 4.30
N ALA A 276 -15.19 49.78 3.72
CA ALA A 276 -14.89 49.04 2.52
C ALA A 276 -14.97 49.95 1.28
N THR A 277 -14.34 49.58 0.19
CA THR A 277 -14.64 50.20 -1.12
C THR A 277 -16.02 49.76 -1.59
N GLU A 278 -16.67 50.58 -2.46
CA GLU A 278 -18.03 50.33 -2.91
C GLU A 278 -18.15 49.05 -3.78
N ASP A 279 -17.10 48.79 -4.56
CA ASP A 279 -17.00 47.68 -5.49
C ASP A 279 -15.82 46.74 -5.17
N ALA A 280 -15.76 45.66 -5.89
CA ALA A 280 -14.58 44.80 -5.98
C ALA A 280 -13.99 44.87 -7.39
N LEU A 281 -12.68 44.86 -7.51
CA LEU A 281 -12.03 44.56 -8.78
C LEU A 281 -12.13 43.05 -9.00
N ASP A 282 -12.98 42.62 -9.94
CA ASP A 282 -13.20 41.24 -10.32
C ASP A 282 -12.67 41.00 -11.74
N ILE A 283 -11.51 40.41 -11.85
CA ILE A 283 -10.86 40.09 -13.11
C ILE A 283 -11.09 38.61 -13.42
N TYR A 284 -11.92 38.33 -14.45
CA TYR A 284 -12.33 36.99 -14.83
C TYR A 284 -12.16 36.74 -16.33
N PRO A 285 -10.90 36.68 -16.84
CA PRO A 285 -10.64 36.56 -18.28
C PRO A 285 -11.06 35.19 -18.85
N SER A 286 -10.97 34.13 -18.07
CA SER A 286 -11.24 32.76 -18.51
C SER A 286 -12.51 32.20 -17.86
N ARG A 287 -13.66 32.89 -18.12
CA ARG A 287 -14.94 32.45 -17.54
C ARG A 287 -15.32 31.06 -18.02
N LYS A 288 -15.54 30.13 -17.06
CA LYS A 288 -16.03 28.79 -17.36
C LYS A 288 -17.51 28.82 -17.72
N ASN A 289 -17.88 28.05 -18.75
CA ASN A 289 -19.28 27.84 -19.10
C ASN A 289 -19.97 26.98 -18.03
N GLU A 290 -21.24 27.18 -17.79
CA GLU A 290 -22.08 26.34 -16.98
C GLU A 290 -22.13 24.91 -17.58
N LYS A 291 -21.94 23.91 -16.74
CA LYS A 291 -22.10 22.51 -17.15
C LYS A 291 -23.57 22.13 -17.04
N VAL A 292 -24.04 21.38 -18.03
CA VAL A 292 -25.41 20.84 -18.05
C VAL A 292 -25.31 19.32 -18.18
N VAL A 293 -25.96 18.58 -17.28
CA VAL A 293 -25.98 17.11 -17.29
C VAL A 293 -27.42 16.63 -17.25
N SER A 294 -27.73 15.60 -18.02
CA SER A 294 -29.06 15.00 -18.11
C SER A 294 -29.11 13.69 -17.37
N LEU A 295 -30.24 13.41 -16.71
CA LEU A 295 -30.53 12.20 -15.96
C LEU A 295 -31.77 11.50 -16.53
N ARG A 296 -31.67 10.23 -16.87
CA ARG A 296 -32.80 9.38 -17.23
C ARG A 296 -33.27 8.63 -15.97
N PRO A 297 -34.51 8.83 -15.50
CA PRO A 297 -34.99 8.22 -14.27
C PRO A 297 -34.93 6.69 -14.25
N ASP A 298 -35.23 6.03 -15.37
CA ASP A 298 -35.15 4.57 -15.52
C ASP A 298 -33.72 4.02 -15.39
N ARG A 299 -32.74 4.82 -15.76
CA ARG A 299 -31.33 4.43 -15.64
C ARG A 299 -30.84 4.38 -14.17
N VAL A 300 -31.45 5.17 -13.29
CA VAL A 300 -31.15 5.10 -11.84
C VAL A 300 -31.50 3.70 -11.32
N GLU A 301 -32.69 3.18 -11.61
CA GLU A 301 -33.08 1.81 -11.21
C GLU A 301 -32.22 0.75 -11.91
N ALA A 302 -31.91 0.93 -13.19
CA ALA A 302 -31.13 -0.03 -13.98
C ALA A 302 -29.69 -0.21 -13.44
N ILE A 303 -29.06 0.87 -12.95
CA ILE A 303 -27.68 0.84 -12.43
C ILE A 303 -27.65 0.45 -10.95
N THR A 304 -28.55 1.01 -10.13
CA THR A 304 -28.48 0.92 -8.68
C THR A 304 -29.46 -0.08 -8.06
N SER A 305 -30.44 -0.58 -8.84
CA SER A 305 -31.60 -1.33 -8.37
C SER A 305 -32.50 -0.56 -7.38
N LEU A 306 -32.27 0.73 -7.20
CA LEU A 306 -33.09 1.59 -6.32
C LEU A 306 -34.29 2.16 -7.10
N LYS A 307 -35.48 1.92 -6.56
CA LYS A 307 -36.72 2.51 -7.09
C LYS A 307 -36.93 3.90 -6.48
N VAL A 308 -36.51 4.94 -7.18
CA VAL A 308 -36.63 6.33 -6.77
C VAL A 308 -37.57 7.04 -7.72
N SER A 309 -38.53 7.79 -7.20
CA SER A 309 -39.43 8.59 -8.07
C SER A 309 -38.70 9.80 -8.66
N SER A 310 -39.07 10.25 -9.87
CA SER A 310 -38.49 11.44 -10.49
C SER A 310 -38.61 12.66 -9.58
N GLY A 311 -39.71 12.82 -8.85
CA GLY A 311 -39.91 13.92 -7.90
C GLY A 311 -38.88 13.91 -6.77
N GLU A 312 -38.52 12.70 -6.25
CA GLU A 312 -37.51 12.56 -5.22
C GLU A 312 -36.09 12.80 -5.77
N MET A 313 -35.79 12.33 -6.98
CA MET A 313 -34.53 12.65 -7.68
C MET A 313 -34.33 14.16 -7.82
N VAL A 314 -35.39 14.86 -8.28
CA VAL A 314 -35.39 16.32 -8.40
C VAL A 314 -35.23 17.00 -7.04
N ARG A 315 -35.87 16.50 -5.98
CA ARG A 315 -35.76 17.05 -4.63
C ARG A 315 -34.31 16.95 -4.14
N ILE A 316 -33.71 15.77 -4.24
CA ILE A 316 -32.33 15.52 -3.80
C ILE A 316 -31.39 16.47 -4.54
N LEU A 317 -31.42 16.45 -5.86
CA LEU A 317 -30.50 17.24 -6.67
C LEU A 317 -30.67 18.76 -6.46
N LYS A 318 -31.92 19.26 -6.39
CA LYS A 318 -32.16 20.66 -6.05
C LYS A 318 -31.66 21.06 -4.67
N SER A 319 -31.80 20.18 -3.67
CA SER A 319 -31.30 20.46 -2.33
C SER A 319 -29.77 20.51 -2.27
N LEU A 320 -29.08 19.81 -3.19
CA LEU A 320 -27.62 19.90 -3.40
C LEU A 320 -27.19 21.12 -4.23
N GLY A 321 -28.15 21.92 -4.74
CA GLY A 321 -27.90 23.14 -5.50
C GLY A 321 -27.86 22.94 -7.00
N PHE A 322 -28.30 21.81 -7.56
CA PHE A 322 -28.47 21.64 -8.98
C PHE A 322 -29.78 22.31 -9.44
N ASP A 323 -29.73 23.12 -10.51
CA ASP A 323 -30.89 23.78 -11.05
C ASP A 323 -31.53 22.95 -12.17
N LEU A 324 -32.82 22.63 -12.03
CA LEU A 324 -33.56 21.88 -13.03
C LEU A 324 -33.87 22.80 -14.24
N SER A 325 -33.22 22.53 -15.38
CA SER A 325 -33.33 23.31 -16.60
C SER A 325 -34.45 22.80 -17.54
N ASP A 326 -34.71 21.47 -17.53
CA ASP A 326 -35.76 20.84 -18.33
C ASP A 326 -36.33 19.62 -17.55
N ASP A 327 -37.68 19.55 -17.52
CA ASP A 327 -38.45 18.51 -16.79
C ASP A 327 -39.26 17.68 -17.79
N ALA A 328 -38.60 17.03 -18.74
CA ALA A 328 -39.25 16.03 -19.57
C ALA A 328 -39.33 14.69 -18.85
N SER A 329 -40.47 14.02 -18.84
CA SER A 329 -40.72 12.80 -18.09
C SER A 329 -39.72 11.65 -18.34
N ALA A 330 -39.12 11.61 -19.53
CA ALA A 330 -38.11 10.61 -19.90
C ALA A 330 -36.66 11.07 -19.62
N LYS A 331 -36.44 12.38 -19.36
CA LYS A 331 -35.10 12.95 -19.23
C LYS A 331 -35.16 14.26 -18.45
N LEU A 332 -34.55 14.27 -17.29
CA LEU A 332 -34.38 15.46 -16.46
C LEU A 332 -33.02 16.11 -16.81
N THR A 333 -32.98 17.41 -16.94
CA THR A 333 -31.74 18.12 -17.28
C THR A 333 -31.41 19.12 -16.19
N PHE A 334 -30.19 19.07 -15.68
CA PHE A 334 -29.74 19.90 -14.57
C PHE A 334 -28.54 20.76 -14.96
N THR A 335 -28.55 22.02 -14.55
CA THR A 335 -27.36 22.87 -14.52
C THR A 335 -26.56 22.51 -13.26
N VAL A 336 -25.28 22.19 -13.43
CA VAL A 336 -24.36 21.77 -12.34
C VAL A 336 -23.85 23.04 -11.63
N PRO A 337 -23.96 23.11 -10.29
CA PRO A 337 -23.44 24.26 -9.55
C PRO A 337 -21.92 24.37 -9.66
N SER A 338 -21.40 25.60 -9.61
CA SER A 338 -19.96 25.89 -9.86
C SER A 338 -19.00 25.24 -8.87
N TRP A 339 -19.45 24.84 -7.68
CA TRP A 339 -18.64 24.13 -6.67
C TRP A 339 -18.56 22.62 -6.88
N ARG A 340 -19.36 22.01 -7.78
CA ARG A 340 -19.33 20.58 -8.09
C ARG A 340 -18.44 20.35 -9.32
N HIS A 341 -17.14 20.26 -9.06
CA HIS A 341 -16.14 19.99 -10.11
C HIS A 341 -16.17 18.55 -10.62
N ASP A 342 -16.62 17.65 -9.77
CA ASP A 342 -16.70 16.21 -9.93
C ASP A 342 -17.82 15.77 -10.88
N VAL A 343 -18.89 16.53 -10.98
CA VAL A 343 -20.08 16.17 -11.79
C VAL A 343 -19.89 16.58 -13.24
N ALA A 344 -19.88 15.58 -14.15
CA ALA A 344 -19.69 15.78 -15.59
C ALA A 344 -20.58 14.89 -16.48
N ILE A 345 -21.01 13.74 -16.00
CA ILE A 345 -21.76 12.72 -16.73
C ILE A 345 -23.04 12.30 -15.97
N GLU A 346 -23.89 11.52 -16.62
CA GLU A 346 -25.15 11.04 -16.05
C GLU A 346 -24.95 10.24 -14.77
N GLU A 347 -23.93 9.39 -14.75
CA GLU A 347 -23.59 8.51 -13.65
C GLU A 347 -23.27 9.28 -12.36
N ASP A 348 -22.70 10.47 -12.47
CA ASP A 348 -22.42 11.33 -11.30
C ASP A 348 -23.74 11.84 -10.65
N LEU A 349 -24.77 12.11 -11.44
CA LEU A 349 -26.11 12.44 -10.91
C LEU A 349 -26.80 11.22 -10.31
N ILE A 350 -26.60 10.04 -10.90
CA ILE A 350 -27.09 8.76 -10.35
C ILE A 350 -26.45 8.48 -8.99
N GLU A 351 -25.15 8.71 -8.84
CA GLU A 351 -24.45 8.60 -7.57
C GLU A 351 -25.07 9.50 -6.50
N GLU A 352 -25.31 10.77 -6.82
CA GLU A 352 -25.94 11.71 -5.88
C GLU A 352 -27.31 11.24 -5.41
N VAL A 353 -28.12 10.73 -6.32
CA VAL A 353 -29.44 10.17 -5.98
C VAL A 353 -29.28 8.92 -5.12
N ALA A 354 -28.36 8.01 -5.46
CA ALA A 354 -28.17 6.74 -4.77
C ALA A 354 -27.67 6.95 -3.35
N ARG A 355 -26.63 7.78 -3.13
CA ARG A 355 -26.06 8.02 -1.81
C ARG A 355 -27.02 8.68 -0.84
N HIS A 356 -27.89 9.60 -1.32
CA HIS A 356 -28.92 10.22 -0.48
C HIS A 356 -30.20 9.40 -0.33
N THR A 357 -30.45 8.45 -1.22
CA THR A 357 -31.51 7.45 -1.04
C THR A 357 -31.13 6.40 0.00
N GLY A 358 -29.83 6.07 0.08
CA GLY A 358 -29.22 5.12 1.01
C GLY A 358 -28.75 3.84 0.33
N TYR A 359 -27.46 3.56 0.43
CA TYR A 359 -26.86 2.32 -0.10
C TYR A 359 -27.32 1.06 0.62
N ASP A 360 -27.77 1.18 1.87
CA ASP A 360 -28.39 0.11 2.67
C ASP A 360 -29.70 -0.43 2.08
N ARG A 361 -30.33 0.33 1.18
CA ARG A 361 -31.53 -0.08 0.45
C ARG A 361 -31.22 -0.88 -0.83
N ILE A 362 -29.97 -0.96 -1.24
CA ILE A 362 -29.55 -1.77 -2.39
C ILE A 362 -29.54 -3.23 -1.97
N GLY A 363 -30.29 -4.06 -2.69
CA GLY A 363 -30.31 -5.51 -2.47
C GLY A 363 -28.94 -6.13 -2.77
N THR A 364 -28.57 -7.14 -1.99
CA THR A 364 -27.38 -7.95 -2.24
C THR A 364 -27.79 -9.23 -2.96
N GLU A 365 -27.40 -9.35 -4.22
CA GLU A 365 -27.59 -10.58 -5.00
C GLU A 365 -26.23 -11.08 -5.50
N LEU A 366 -26.06 -12.40 -5.49
CA LEU A 366 -24.91 -13.00 -6.14
C LEU A 366 -25.07 -12.89 -7.65
N PRO A 367 -24.07 -12.42 -8.39
CA PRO A 367 -24.13 -12.38 -9.84
C PRO A 367 -24.36 -13.81 -10.37
N PRO A 368 -25.27 -14.00 -11.35
CA PRO A 368 -25.47 -15.30 -11.95
C PRO A 368 -24.17 -15.77 -12.60
N SER A 369 -23.69 -16.93 -12.18
CA SER A 369 -22.50 -17.55 -12.75
C SER A 369 -22.87 -18.91 -13.32
N SER A 370 -22.58 -19.14 -14.60
CA SER A 370 -22.68 -20.43 -15.26
C SER A 370 -21.43 -21.29 -15.09
N LEU A 371 -20.36 -20.70 -14.56
CA LEU A 371 -19.07 -21.36 -14.37
C LEU A 371 -18.75 -21.40 -12.87
N SER A 372 -18.30 -22.56 -12.40
CA SER A 372 -17.68 -22.67 -11.08
C SER A 372 -16.33 -21.94 -11.11
N GLY A 373 -15.95 -21.33 -10.00
CA GLY A 373 -14.61 -20.76 -9.86
C GLY A 373 -13.55 -21.86 -10.01
N GLU A 374 -12.45 -21.55 -10.68
CA GLU A 374 -11.32 -22.43 -10.86
C GLU A 374 -10.06 -21.79 -10.29
N TYR A 375 -9.20 -22.60 -9.69
CA TYR A 375 -7.90 -22.12 -9.24
C TYR A 375 -6.98 -21.89 -10.44
N HIS A 376 -6.08 -20.93 -10.29
CA HIS A 376 -4.93 -20.81 -11.21
C HIS A 376 -4.17 -22.15 -11.27
N SER A 377 -3.62 -22.51 -12.42
CA SER A 377 -3.00 -23.82 -12.67
C SER A 377 -1.98 -24.25 -11.59
N THR A 378 -1.17 -23.28 -11.11
CA THR A 378 -0.14 -23.55 -10.11
C THR A 378 -0.64 -23.59 -8.65
N GLU A 379 -1.86 -23.11 -8.39
CA GLU A 379 -2.34 -22.95 -7.00
C GLU A 379 -2.60 -24.29 -6.31
N ARG A 380 -3.03 -25.30 -7.06
CA ARG A 380 -3.24 -26.65 -6.54
C ARG A 380 -1.94 -27.24 -5.98
N SER A 381 -0.88 -27.16 -6.74
CA SER A 381 0.45 -27.68 -6.38
C SER A 381 1.04 -26.90 -5.19
N LYS A 382 0.92 -25.56 -5.18
CA LYS A 382 1.34 -24.72 -4.05
C LYS A 382 0.59 -25.06 -2.76
N ARG A 383 -0.71 -25.32 -2.83
CA ARG A 383 -1.51 -25.74 -1.67
C ARG A 383 -1.14 -27.14 -1.16
N ALA A 384 -0.84 -28.07 -2.06
CA ALA A 384 -0.37 -29.39 -1.69
C ALA A 384 0.98 -29.30 -0.94
N LEU A 385 1.91 -28.51 -1.46
CA LEU A 385 3.20 -28.23 -0.84
C LEU A 385 3.06 -27.61 0.57
N ARG A 386 2.26 -26.53 0.71
CA ARG A 386 2.01 -25.88 2.01
C ARG A 386 1.44 -26.87 3.04
N ARG A 387 0.43 -27.65 2.64
CA ARG A 387 -0.21 -28.63 3.52
C ARG A 387 0.78 -29.72 3.97
N SER A 388 1.66 -30.18 3.07
CA SER A 388 2.67 -31.18 3.38
C SER A 388 3.68 -30.65 4.39
N LEU A 389 4.22 -29.44 4.14
CA LEU A 389 5.20 -28.82 5.04
C LEU A 389 4.61 -28.52 6.41
N SER A 390 3.38 -28.00 6.46
CA SER A 390 2.69 -27.76 7.74
C SER A 390 2.41 -29.04 8.50
N ALA A 391 2.05 -30.14 7.80
CA ALA A 391 1.86 -31.45 8.43
C ALA A 391 3.15 -32.05 8.99
N LEU A 392 4.31 -31.63 8.50
CA LEU A 392 5.64 -32.00 8.98
C LEU A 392 6.17 -31.10 10.10
N GLY A 393 5.37 -30.13 10.56
CA GLY A 393 5.70 -29.24 11.67
C GLY A 393 6.41 -27.96 11.29
N PHE A 394 6.36 -27.56 10.02
CA PHE A 394 6.86 -26.27 9.57
C PHE A 394 5.75 -25.23 9.57
N ASP A 395 6.00 -24.03 10.11
CA ASP A 395 5.10 -22.90 10.02
C ASP A 395 5.43 -22.04 8.79
N GLU A 396 4.41 -21.55 8.10
CA GLU A 396 4.61 -20.63 6.97
C GLU A 396 4.97 -19.23 7.49
N ALA A 397 6.08 -18.69 7.01
CA ALA A 397 6.48 -17.31 7.24
C ALA A 397 6.20 -16.47 6.03
N ILE A 398 5.79 -15.21 6.24
CA ILE A 398 5.59 -14.21 5.20
C ILE A 398 6.45 -13.00 5.58
N ASN A 399 7.57 -12.84 4.89
CA ASN A 399 8.50 -11.75 5.14
C ASN A 399 8.38 -10.65 4.06
N LEU A 400 8.87 -9.46 4.38
CA LEU A 400 8.91 -8.35 3.44
C LEU A 400 9.79 -8.69 2.23
N SER A 401 9.38 -8.22 1.06
CA SER A 401 10.14 -8.41 -0.19
C SER A 401 11.35 -7.48 -0.31
N PHE A 402 11.52 -6.53 0.60
CA PHE A 402 12.68 -5.64 0.66
C PHE A 402 13.56 -5.99 1.85
N ILE A 403 14.87 -5.92 1.62
CA ILE A 403 15.90 -6.34 2.57
C ILE A 403 16.90 -5.22 2.83
N GLU A 404 17.59 -5.32 3.97
CA GLU A 404 18.66 -4.43 4.35
C GLU A 404 19.93 -4.71 3.52
N LEU A 405 20.68 -3.70 3.20
CA LEU A 405 21.93 -3.74 2.44
C LEU A 405 22.96 -4.71 3.04
N SER A 406 23.03 -4.77 4.37
CA SER A 406 24.02 -5.57 5.09
C SER A 406 23.84 -7.08 4.98
N ASN A 407 22.66 -7.54 4.56
CA ASN A 407 22.31 -8.96 4.48
C ASN A 407 22.55 -9.57 3.09
N ASP A 408 22.77 -8.75 2.05
CA ASP A 408 22.80 -9.21 0.65
C ASP A 408 24.11 -9.91 0.25
N PHE A 409 25.25 -9.43 0.74
CA PHE A 409 26.55 -9.83 0.20
C PHE A 409 27.08 -11.16 0.68
N GLU A 410 26.54 -11.71 1.75
CA GLU A 410 27.04 -12.94 2.37
C GLU A 410 26.20 -14.18 2.04
N LEU A 411 24.93 -13.96 1.72
CA LEU A 411 24.02 -14.97 1.20
C LEU A 411 24.02 -14.84 -0.33
N ILE A 412 25.02 -15.42 -1.01
CA ILE A 412 25.10 -15.35 -2.47
C ILE A 412 23.91 -16.09 -3.07
N PRO A 413 22.96 -15.38 -3.72
CA PRO A 413 21.77 -15.98 -4.27
C PRO A 413 22.10 -16.75 -5.56
N GLU A 414 21.47 -17.89 -5.76
CA GLU A 414 21.54 -18.60 -7.05
C GLU A 414 20.77 -17.83 -8.14
N PHE A 415 19.74 -17.07 -7.74
CA PHE A 415 18.96 -16.21 -8.65
C PHE A 415 19.56 -14.79 -8.75
N GLY A 416 19.82 -14.33 -9.95
CA GLY A 416 20.41 -13.00 -10.22
C GLY A 416 21.93 -12.98 -10.15
N GLY A 417 22.53 -13.83 -9.34
CA GLY A 417 23.97 -13.87 -9.12
C GLY A 417 24.51 -12.74 -8.24
N PRO A 418 25.79 -12.78 -7.88
CA PRO A 418 26.46 -11.76 -7.09
C PRO A 418 26.66 -10.47 -7.89
N GLY A 419 26.68 -9.32 -7.22
CA GLY A 419 26.99 -8.02 -7.77
C GLY A 419 25.87 -7.00 -7.58
N GLU A 420 26.26 -5.75 -7.37
CA GLU A 420 25.30 -4.64 -7.17
C GLU A 420 24.44 -4.36 -8.40
N GLU A 421 24.98 -4.62 -9.59
CA GLU A 421 24.29 -4.46 -10.87
C GLU A 421 23.08 -5.38 -11.01
N ASN A 422 23.05 -6.48 -10.25
CA ASN A 422 21.95 -7.45 -10.28
C ASN A 422 20.83 -7.12 -9.27
N LEU A 423 21.00 -6.08 -8.46
CA LEU A 423 20.07 -5.70 -7.42
C LEU A 423 19.02 -4.71 -7.94
N VAL A 424 17.77 -4.91 -7.52
CA VAL A 424 16.68 -3.97 -7.75
C VAL A 424 16.58 -3.02 -6.56
N THR A 425 16.91 -1.75 -6.78
CA THR A 425 16.88 -0.72 -5.74
C THR A 425 15.60 0.12 -5.85
N LEU A 426 14.93 0.35 -4.72
CA LEU A 426 13.74 1.19 -4.63
C LEU A 426 14.13 2.66 -4.60
N THR A 427 13.48 3.50 -5.40
CA THR A 427 13.73 4.95 -5.45
C THR A 427 13.25 5.65 -4.18
N ASN A 428 12.15 5.17 -3.58
CA ASN A 428 11.53 5.73 -2.39
C ASN A 428 11.10 4.60 -1.43
N PRO A 429 12.06 3.98 -0.73
CA PRO A 429 11.77 2.88 0.17
C PRO A 429 10.90 3.33 1.35
N ILE A 430 9.98 2.46 1.77
CA ILE A 430 9.11 2.70 2.95
C ILE A 430 9.94 2.64 4.24
N ILE A 431 10.96 1.76 4.27
CA ILE A 431 11.92 1.59 5.36
C ILE A 431 13.28 1.99 4.79
N GLU A 432 13.92 3.01 5.34
CA GLU A 432 15.13 3.62 4.78
C GLU A 432 16.26 2.59 4.64
N GLU A 433 16.44 1.72 5.62
CA GLU A 433 17.46 0.68 5.61
C GLU A 433 17.15 -0.47 4.64
N ALA A 434 15.88 -0.72 4.33
CA ALA A 434 15.42 -1.83 3.47
C ALA A 434 15.08 -1.32 2.06
N SER A 435 16.09 -0.84 1.34
CA SER A 435 15.94 -0.19 0.04
C SER A 435 16.07 -1.12 -1.16
N ARG A 436 16.27 -2.43 -0.97
CA ARG A 436 16.50 -3.39 -2.05
C ARG A 436 15.50 -4.53 -2.06
N MET A 437 15.14 -4.98 -3.26
CA MET A 437 14.31 -6.16 -3.43
C MET A 437 15.15 -7.42 -3.24
N ARG A 438 14.59 -8.42 -2.56
CA ARG A 438 15.27 -9.67 -2.21
C ARG A 438 15.55 -10.55 -3.42
N GLN A 439 16.77 -11.08 -3.52
CA GLN A 439 17.16 -12.13 -4.47
C GLN A 439 17.12 -13.54 -3.85
N THR A 440 16.93 -13.64 -2.54
CA THR A 440 16.81 -14.87 -1.75
C THR A 440 15.82 -14.67 -0.60
N LEU A 441 15.11 -15.73 -0.18
CA LEU A 441 14.18 -15.71 0.94
C LEU A 441 14.91 -15.83 2.30
N LEU A 442 16.17 -16.29 2.28
CA LEU A 442 16.92 -16.63 3.49
C LEU A 442 17.07 -15.47 4.49
N PRO A 443 17.37 -14.21 4.10
CA PRO A 443 17.49 -13.10 5.07
C PRO A 443 16.23 -12.91 5.91
N GLY A 444 15.06 -12.94 5.29
CA GLY A 444 13.78 -12.84 5.97
C GLY A 444 13.54 -13.97 6.95
N LEU A 445 13.76 -15.21 6.52
CA LEU A 445 13.62 -16.39 7.36
C LEU A 445 14.62 -16.40 8.53
N LEU A 446 15.89 -16.05 8.31
CA LEU A 446 16.91 -15.98 9.36
C LEU A 446 16.60 -14.88 10.39
N ASN A 447 16.05 -13.74 9.95
CA ASN A 447 15.57 -12.72 10.86
C ASN A 447 14.37 -13.20 11.69
N SER A 448 13.46 -13.96 11.09
CA SER A 448 12.34 -14.59 11.80
C SER A 448 12.82 -15.63 12.83
N VAL A 449 13.81 -16.45 12.50
CA VAL A 449 14.47 -17.37 13.45
C VAL A 449 15.12 -16.59 14.59
N ARG A 450 15.88 -15.53 14.29
CA ARG A 450 16.50 -14.66 15.30
C ARG A 450 15.48 -14.04 16.23
N HIS A 451 14.35 -13.57 15.69
CA HIS A 451 13.25 -13.04 16.48
C HIS A 451 12.70 -14.08 17.46
N ASN A 452 12.41 -15.28 17.00
CA ASN A 452 11.89 -16.38 17.83
C ASN A 452 12.88 -16.77 18.95
N ILE A 453 14.16 -16.95 18.60
CA ILE A 453 15.21 -17.30 19.59
C ILE A 453 15.34 -16.21 20.67
N ASN A 454 15.29 -14.93 20.29
CA ASN A 454 15.33 -13.81 21.23
C ASN A 454 14.12 -13.76 22.17
N HIS A 455 12.99 -14.34 21.76
CA HIS A 455 11.79 -14.49 22.60
C HIS A 455 11.70 -15.84 23.33
N GLY A 456 12.80 -16.61 23.33
CA GLY A 456 12.91 -17.86 24.10
C GLY A 456 12.43 -19.10 23.37
N ILE A 457 11.98 -19.01 22.11
CA ILE A 457 11.58 -20.15 21.28
C ILE A 457 12.82 -20.64 20.53
N ARG A 458 13.29 -21.84 20.86
CA ARG A 458 14.54 -22.39 20.32
C ARG A 458 14.33 -23.43 19.23
N ASP A 459 13.20 -24.12 19.25
CA ASP A 459 12.82 -25.13 18.26
C ASP A 459 11.99 -24.41 17.18
N VAL A 460 12.59 -24.14 16.02
CA VAL A 460 11.99 -23.32 14.96
C VAL A 460 12.12 -24.05 13.64
N CYS A 461 10.99 -24.30 12.99
CA CYS A 461 10.89 -24.83 11.64
C CYS A 461 9.98 -23.90 10.84
N LEU A 462 10.53 -23.15 9.89
CA LEU A 462 9.79 -22.21 9.06
C LEU A 462 10.00 -22.52 7.58
N PHE A 463 8.98 -22.23 6.78
CA PHE A 463 9.10 -22.16 5.33
C PHE A 463 8.48 -20.89 4.78
N GLU A 464 8.90 -20.47 3.60
CA GLU A 464 8.32 -19.35 2.88
C GLU A 464 8.22 -19.69 1.39
N LEU A 465 7.04 -19.46 0.82
CA LEU A 465 6.84 -19.38 -0.63
C LEU A 465 6.77 -17.90 -1.01
N GLY A 466 7.71 -17.43 -1.81
CA GLY A 466 7.79 -16.00 -2.13
C GLY A 466 8.45 -15.72 -3.46
N ARG A 467 8.33 -14.48 -3.92
CA ARG A 467 9.00 -14.01 -5.13
C ARG A 467 10.38 -13.47 -4.83
N LEU A 468 11.29 -13.74 -5.73
CA LEU A 468 12.64 -13.19 -5.80
C LEU A 468 12.71 -12.21 -6.97
N PHE A 469 13.60 -11.21 -6.85
CA PHE A 469 13.73 -10.13 -7.81
C PHE A 469 15.19 -9.94 -8.20
N ALA A 470 15.47 -9.83 -9.48
CA ALA A 470 16.80 -9.51 -9.99
C ALA A 470 16.69 -8.44 -11.08
N ALA A 471 17.70 -7.57 -11.19
CA ALA A 471 17.75 -6.55 -12.22
C ALA A 471 17.77 -7.20 -13.62
N ASN A 472 17.25 -6.46 -14.59
CA ASN A 472 17.22 -6.80 -16.00
C ASN A 472 17.96 -5.72 -16.79
N GLU A 473 17.89 -5.75 -18.10
CA GLU A 473 18.46 -4.70 -18.96
C GLU A 473 17.87 -3.31 -18.62
N PRO A 474 18.64 -2.23 -18.75
CA PRO A 474 18.19 -0.89 -18.44
C PRO A 474 16.89 -0.51 -19.18
N GLY A 475 15.86 -0.18 -18.44
CA GLY A 475 14.53 0.18 -18.97
C GLY A 475 13.53 -0.98 -19.03
N GLU A 476 13.93 -2.18 -18.72
CA GLU A 476 13.05 -3.34 -18.60
C GLU A 476 12.60 -3.56 -17.14
N LEU A 477 11.48 -4.27 -16.99
CA LEU A 477 11.02 -4.68 -15.67
C LEU A 477 11.99 -5.70 -15.06
N PRO A 478 12.14 -5.74 -13.72
CA PRO A 478 12.93 -6.75 -13.04
C PRO A 478 12.50 -8.17 -13.42
N ARG A 479 13.46 -9.08 -13.43
CA ARG A 479 13.16 -10.51 -13.52
C ARG A 479 12.60 -10.99 -12.18
N GLU A 480 11.53 -11.77 -12.25
CA GLU A 480 10.88 -12.35 -11.06
C GLU A 480 10.90 -13.87 -11.14
N ARG A 481 11.08 -14.52 -9.98
CA ARG A 481 10.93 -15.97 -9.83
C ARG A 481 10.18 -16.32 -8.57
N GLU A 482 9.42 -17.39 -8.60
CA GLU A 482 8.87 -18.00 -7.40
C GLU A 482 9.90 -18.93 -6.75
N ALA A 483 10.07 -18.83 -5.44
CA ALA A 483 10.99 -19.64 -4.69
C ALA A 483 10.30 -20.27 -3.47
N LEU A 484 10.88 -21.39 -3.03
CA LEU A 484 10.59 -22.02 -1.75
C LEU A 484 11.88 -22.03 -0.94
N ALA A 485 11.82 -21.53 0.30
CA ALA A 485 12.90 -21.72 1.26
C ALA A 485 12.37 -22.31 2.56
N LEU A 486 13.22 -23.14 3.19
CA LEU A 486 12.99 -23.73 4.49
C LEU A 486 14.15 -23.38 5.42
N VAL A 487 13.84 -23.20 6.69
CA VAL A 487 14.84 -23.07 7.75
C VAL A 487 14.41 -23.91 8.96
N SER A 488 15.37 -24.59 9.56
CA SER A 488 15.11 -25.40 10.75
C SER A 488 16.26 -25.34 11.75
N THR A 489 15.94 -25.39 13.05
CA THR A 489 16.91 -25.37 14.14
C THR A 489 16.27 -25.86 15.44
N GLY A 490 17.10 -26.35 16.37
CA GLY A 490 16.70 -26.83 17.70
C GLY A 490 16.33 -28.30 17.74
N GLY A 491 15.40 -28.68 18.61
CA GLY A 491 14.95 -30.05 18.79
C GLY A 491 13.77 -30.41 17.90
N ILE A 492 13.82 -31.55 17.22
CA ILE A 492 12.69 -32.12 16.48
C ILE A 492 11.85 -33.06 17.32
N VAL A 493 12.47 -33.73 18.28
CA VAL A 493 11.80 -34.65 19.20
C VAL A 493 12.03 -34.18 20.63
N LYS A 494 10.95 -33.85 21.34
CA LYS A 494 11.01 -33.58 22.78
C LYS A 494 11.09 -34.88 23.55
N ALA A 495 11.95 -34.91 24.56
CA ALA A 495 12.11 -36.09 25.43
C ALA A 495 10.76 -36.53 26.03
N ASN A 496 10.40 -37.78 25.90
CA ASN A 496 9.23 -38.40 26.50
C ASN A 496 9.59 -39.85 26.97
N GLN A 497 8.61 -40.58 27.51
CA GLN A 497 8.86 -41.94 28.01
C GLN A 497 9.29 -42.94 26.93
N ALA A 498 8.93 -42.70 25.69
CA ALA A 498 9.19 -43.62 24.57
C ALA A 498 10.44 -43.24 23.76
N GLN A 499 10.88 -41.96 23.83
CA GLN A 499 11.90 -41.45 22.93
C GLN A 499 12.76 -40.37 23.61
N ALA A 500 14.08 -40.47 23.40
CA ALA A 500 15.03 -39.45 23.85
C ALA A 500 14.90 -38.16 22.99
N GLU A 501 15.31 -37.03 23.56
CA GLU A 501 15.45 -35.78 22.83
C GLU A 501 16.42 -35.94 21.65
N ARG A 502 16.05 -35.38 20.50
CA ARG A 502 16.88 -35.38 19.31
C ARG A 502 16.88 -34.02 18.68
N GLU A 503 18.05 -33.47 18.43
CA GLU A 503 18.23 -32.27 17.67
C GLU A 503 17.92 -32.52 16.18
N ILE A 504 17.52 -31.47 15.50
CA ILE A 504 17.28 -31.46 14.05
C ILE A 504 18.63 -31.62 13.33
N ASP A 505 18.61 -32.34 12.21
CA ASP A 505 19.77 -32.52 11.37
C ASP A 505 19.48 -32.22 9.88
N PHE A 506 20.48 -32.40 9.03
CA PHE A 506 20.39 -32.25 7.58
C PHE A 506 19.29 -33.13 6.98
N PHE A 507 19.13 -34.35 7.47
CA PHE A 507 18.19 -35.32 6.89
C PHE A 507 16.73 -34.99 7.23
N ASP A 508 16.48 -34.32 8.37
CA ASP A 508 15.15 -33.85 8.73
C ASP A 508 14.67 -32.78 7.73
N LEU A 509 15.54 -31.80 7.45
CA LEU A 509 15.21 -30.75 6.48
C LEU A 509 15.08 -31.33 5.06
N LYS A 510 16.00 -32.22 4.66
CA LYS A 510 15.95 -32.93 3.38
C LYS A 510 14.65 -33.73 3.23
N GLY A 511 14.27 -34.50 4.25
CA GLY A 511 13.05 -35.32 4.24
C GLY A 511 11.78 -34.47 4.14
N ALA A 512 11.73 -33.34 4.85
CA ALA A 512 10.61 -32.40 4.75
C ALA A 512 10.50 -31.81 3.34
N PHE A 513 11.63 -31.46 2.73
CA PHE A 513 11.68 -30.93 1.38
C PHE A 513 11.24 -31.97 0.34
N GLU A 514 11.77 -33.19 0.42
CA GLU A 514 11.38 -34.31 -0.45
C GLU A 514 9.88 -34.64 -0.33
N ALA A 515 9.34 -34.66 0.89
CA ALA A 515 7.92 -34.91 1.12
C ALA A 515 7.03 -33.78 0.57
N GLY A 516 7.48 -32.53 0.67
CA GLY A 516 6.81 -31.37 0.08
C GLY A 516 6.68 -31.48 -1.44
N VAL A 517 7.77 -31.82 -2.11
CA VAL A 517 7.79 -31.99 -3.59
C VAL A 517 6.99 -33.23 -4.00
N ALA A 518 7.10 -34.32 -3.26
CA ALA A 518 6.29 -35.53 -3.52
C ALA A 518 4.78 -35.28 -3.40
N ALA A 519 4.36 -34.39 -2.51
CA ALA A 519 2.95 -34.00 -2.38
C ALA A 519 2.43 -33.21 -3.62
N MET A 520 3.32 -32.64 -4.41
CA MET A 520 2.99 -32.03 -5.72
C MET A 520 2.87 -33.07 -6.85
N ASN A 521 3.10 -34.34 -6.55
CA ASN A 521 3.09 -35.45 -7.51
C ASN A 521 4.07 -35.29 -8.68
N LEU A 522 5.26 -34.79 -8.37
CA LEU A 522 6.36 -34.52 -9.32
C LEU A 522 7.44 -35.61 -9.25
N PRO A 523 8.35 -35.67 -10.25
CA PRO A 523 9.52 -36.52 -10.21
C PRO A 523 10.38 -36.29 -8.96
N PRO A 524 11.13 -37.33 -8.50
CA PRO A 524 11.99 -37.18 -7.33
C PRO A 524 13.16 -36.23 -7.59
N LEU A 525 13.67 -35.65 -6.50
CA LEU A 525 14.82 -34.77 -6.51
C LEU A 525 16.14 -35.56 -6.45
N ASP A 526 17.16 -35.02 -7.09
CA ASP A 526 18.54 -35.49 -6.93
C ASP A 526 19.34 -34.54 -6.03
N PHE A 527 20.14 -35.13 -5.15
CA PHE A 527 21.04 -34.40 -4.23
C PHE A 527 22.47 -34.83 -4.47
N ALA A 528 23.35 -33.85 -4.65
CA ALA A 528 24.80 -34.10 -4.79
C ALA A 528 25.57 -33.13 -3.89
N SER A 529 26.70 -33.63 -3.33
CA SER A 529 27.60 -32.77 -2.56
C SER A 529 27.98 -31.54 -3.39
N ALA A 530 27.93 -30.37 -2.79
CA ALA A 530 28.24 -29.10 -3.46
C ALA A 530 28.93 -28.14 -2.50
N GLU A 531 29.77 -27.27 -3.05
CA GLU A 531 30.30 -26.12 -2.35
C GLU A 531 29.36 -24.93 -2.60
N VAL A 532 28.80 -24.39 -1.54
CA VAL A 532 27.87 -23.23 -1.55
C VAL A 532 28.36 -22.25 -0.50
N THR A 533 28.62 -21.02 -0.89
CA THR A 533 29.32 -20.03 -0.07
C THR A 533 28.66 -19.76 1.29
N HIS A 534 27.33 -19.74 1.34
CA HIS A 534 26.59 -19.51 2.58
C HIS A 534 26.35 -20.79 3.41
N LEU A 535 26.80 -21.94 2.93
CA LEU A 535 26.65 -23.23 3.63
C LEU A 535 28.00 -23.74 4.16
N GLN A 536 27.94 -24.53 5.21
CA GLN A 536 29.10 -25.12 5.85
C GLN A 536 29.78 -26.14 4.91
N PRO A 537 31.07 -25.99 4.61
CA PRO A 537 31.81 -26.98 3.80
C PRO A 537 31.65 -28.43 4.32
N GLY A 538 31.37 -29.35 3.43
CA GLY A 538 31.14 -30.77 3.76
C GLY A 538 29.76 -31.09 4.35
N GLN A 539 28.90 -30.08 4.57
CA GLN A 539 27.52 -30.22 5.05
C GLN A 539 26.53 -29.50 4.12
N ALA A 540 26.83 -29.49 2.84
CA ALA A 540 26.03 -28.84 1.80
C ALA A 540 25.77 -29.74 0.60
N ALA A 541 24.60 -29.65 0.00
CA ALA A 541 24.24 -30.36 -1.20
C ALA A 541 23.54 -29.42 -2.19
N GLY A 542 23.80 -29.62 -3.45
CA GLY A 542 23.01 -29.07 -4.55
C GLY A 542 21.77 -29.90 -4.76
N ILE A 543 20.67 -29.24 -5.06
CA ILE A 543 19.40 -29.86 -5.41
C ILE A 543 19.22 -29.75 -6.91
N SER A 544 18.97 -30.87 -7.58
CA SER A 544 18.65 -30.92 -9.00
C SER A 544 17.28 -31.56 -9.22
N PHE A 545 16.58 -31.05 -10.19
CA PHE A 545 15.28 -31.53 -10.63
C PHE A 545 15.34 -31.76 -12.14
N GLU A 546 15.04 -32.99 -12.55
CA GLU A 546 15.18 -33.43 -13.97
C GLU A 546 16.56 -33.11 -14.59
N GLY A 547 17.61 -33.23 -13.80
CA GLY A 547 18.99 -32.96 -14.21
C GLY A 547 19.43 -31.49 -14.23
N VAL A 548 18.53 -30.55 -13.91
CA VAL A 548 18.82 -29.11 -13.81
C VAL A 548 19.00 -28.73 -12.35
N ARG A 549 20.06 -27.97 -12.04
CA ARG A 549 20.27 -27.39 -10.71
C ARG A 549 19.18 -26.37 -10.40
N VAL A 550 18.42 -26.58 -9.33
CA VAL A 550 17.31 -25.70 -8.92
C VAL A 550 17.54 -25.01 -7.57
N GLY A 551 18.56 -25.44 -6.80
CA GLY A 551 18.82 -24.84 -5.52
C GLY A 551 19.85 -25.57 -4.67
N SER A 552 19.86 -25.26 -3.36
CA SER A 552 20.80 -25.81 -2.39
C SER A 552 20.15 -26.09 -1.03
N ILE A 553 20.79 -26.99 -0.28
CA ILE A 553 20.41 -27.37 1.08
C ILE A 553 21.66 -27.64 1.90
N GLY A 554 21.66 -27.25 3.16
CA GLY A 554 22.77 -27.54 4.05
C GLY A 554 22.68 -26.83 5.39
N ARG A 555 23.74 -27.01 6.19
CA ARG A 555 23.94 -26.24 7.41
C ARG A 555 24.46 -24.86 7.05
N LEU A 556 23.90 -23.82 7.66
CA LEU A 556 24.36 -22.44 7.49
C LEU A 556 25.83 -22.31 7.95
N ALA A 557 26.65 -21.59 7.18
CA ALA A 557 28.05 -21.35 7.52
C ALA A 557 28.19 -20.61 8.88
N GLU A 558 29.18 -20.99 9.68
CA GLU A 558 29.37 -20.40 11.01
C GLU A 558 29.65 -18.91 10.98
N THR A 559 30.26 -18.40 9.91
CA THR A 559 30.51 -16.97 9.69
C THR A 559 29.19 -16.19 9.61
N ILE A 560 28.21 -16.69 8.87
CA ILE A 560 26.89 -16.09 8.73
C ILE A 560 26.06 -16.29 9.99
N ALA A 561 26.05 -17.51 10.55
CA ALA A 561 25.37 -17.80 11.81
C ALA A 561 25.84 -16.89 12.95
N GLY A 562 27.14 -16.55 12.99
CA GLY A 562 27.73 -15.62 13.95
C GLY A 562 27.22 -14.19 13.82
N GLN A 563 26.96 -13.70 12.62
CA GLN A 563 26.39 -12.36 12.37
C GLN A 563 24.95 -12.25 12.87
N TYR A 564 24.15 -13.29 12.67
CA TYR A 564 22.80 -13.41 13.24
C TYR A 564 22.82 -13.73 14.75
N LYS A 565 24.02 -13.97 15.35
CA LYS A 565 24.23 -14.37 16.77
C LYS A 565 23.60 -15.72 17.14
N PHE A 566 23.48 -16.61 16.19
CA PHE A 566 23.00 -17.98 16.45
C PHE A 566 24.06 -18.79 17.22
N ARG A 567 23.61 -19.52 18.24
CA ARG A 567 24.45 -20.40 19.05
C ARG A 567 24.20 -21.89 18.80
N GLN A 568 23.19 -22.21 18.04
CA GLN A 568 22.78 -23.56 17.66
C GLN A 568 22.85 -23.70 16.13
N PRO A 569 23.03 -24.95 15.62
CA PRO A 569 23.07 -25.19 14.18
C PRO A 569 21.77 -24.74 13.49
N ILE A 570 21.90 -24.08 12.35
CA ILE A 570 20.78 -23.68 11.50
C ILE A 570 20.93 -24.46 10.19
N PHE A 571 19.87 -25.13 9.76
CA PHE A 571 19.78 -25.79 8.47
C PHE A 571 18.86 -25.00 7.57
N VAL A 572 19.27 -24.80 6.33
CA VAL A 572 18.52 -24.03 5.32
C VAL A 572 18.44 -24.77 4.00
N ALA A 573 17.35 -24.58 3.29
CA ALA A 573 17.19 -25.00 1.91
C ALA A 573 16.50 -23.89 1.13
N GLU A 574 16.91 -23.64 -0.10
CA GLU A 574 16.23 -22.73 -1.01
C GLU A 574 16.25 -23.29 -2.43
N VAL A 575 15.12 -23.20 -3.14
CA VAL A 575 14.99 -23.64 -4.53
C VAL A 575 14.15 -22.67 -5.36
N ASP A 576 14.43 -22.66 -6.66
CA ASP A 576 13.55 -22.09 -7.68
C ASP A 576 12.29 -22.98 -7.79
N LEU A 577 11.17 -22.46 -7.30
CA LEU A 577 9.90 -23.16 -7.34
C LEU A 577 9.28 -23.14 -8.74
N THR A 578 9.67 -22.19 -9.58
CA THR A 578 9.13 -22.06 -10.94
C THR A 578 9.29 -23.35 -11.73
N ALA A 579 10.46 -23.98 -11.65
CA ALA A 579 10.74 -25.25 -12.34
C ALA A 579 9.73 -26.35 -11.95
N PHE A 580 9.33 -26.42 -10.68
CA PHE A 580 8.34 -27.40 -10.21
C PHE A 580 6.91 -27.07 -10.67
N LEU A 581 6.57 -25.78 -10.74
CA LEU A 581 5.24 -25.32 -11.11
C LEU A 581 4.96 -25.42 -12.63
N GLU A 582 6.01 -25.44 -13.43
CA GLU A 582 5.94 -25.59 -14.90
C GLU A 582 5.96 -27.05 -15.35
N THR A 583 6.29 -27.99 -14.45
CA THR A 583 6.36 -29.42 -14.76
C THR A 583 4.98 -30.08 -14.59
N GLU A 584 4.62 -30.95 -15.55
CA GLU A 584 3.38 -31.72 -15.47
C GLU A 584 3.41 -32.73 -14.32
N GLU A 585 2.28 -32.84 -13.59
CA GLU A 585 2.12 -33.85 -12.53
C GLU A 585 2.26 -35.27 -13.09
N LEU A 586 2.94 -36.16 -12.36
CA LEU A 586 3.01 -37.56 -12.73
C LEU A 586 1.62 -38.20 -12.69
N PRO A 587 1.31 -39.09 -13.62
CA PRO A 587 0.04 -39.82 -13.57
C PRO A 587 -0.03 -40.73 -12.34
N VAL A 588 -1.12 -40.64 -11.59
CA VAL A 588 -1.38 -41.55 -10.47
C VAL A 588 -1.79 -42.90 -11.02
N LEU A 589 -0.86 -43.88 -10.95
CA LEU A 589 -1.10 -45.23 -11.42
C LEU A 589 -1.51 -46.12 -10.26
N TYR A 590 -2.58 -46.88 -10.46
CA TYR A 590 -2.97 -47.92 -9.51
C TYR A 590 -1.99 -49.09 -9.55
N SER A 591 -1.42 -49.46 -8.40
CA SER A 591 -0.66 -50.69 -8.22
C SER A 591 -1.39 -51.62 -7.28
N PRO A 592 -1.72 -52.85 -7.68
CA PRO A 592 -2.38 -53.80 -6.77
C PRO A 592 -1.50 -54.16 -5.60
N LEU A 593 -2.14 -54.37 -4.46
CA LEU A 593 -1.42 -54.85 -3.29
C LEU A 593 -0.77 -56.21 -3.56
N PRO A 594 0.46 -56.42 -3.08
CA PRO A 594 1.14 -57.70 -3.25
C PRO A 594 0.37 -58.86 -2.63
N ARG A 595 0.26 -59.94 -3.37
CA ARG A 595 -0.40 -61.17 -2.88
C ARG A 595 0.53 -62.15 -2.20
N PHE A 596 1.82 -62.04 -2.52
CA PHE A 596 2.87 -62.96 -1.98
C PHE A 596 3.84 -62.22 -1.10
N PRO A 597 4.41 -62.87 -0.06
CA PRO A 597 5.34 -62.23 0.83
C PRO A 597 6.69 -61.93 0.13
N SER A 598 7.34 -60.85 0.58
CA SER A 598 8.70 -60.54 0.17
C SER A 598 9.75 -61.28 1.02
N ILE A 599 10.92 -61.50 0.44
CA ILE A 599 12.10 -62.02 1.15
C ILE A 599 13.13 -60.88 1.25
N LEU A 600 13.64 -60.68 2.47
CA LEU A 600 14.62 -59.63 2.73
C LEU A 600 16.02 -60.23 2.87
N ARG A 601 17.05 -59.54 2.33
CA ARG A 601 18.47 -59.89 2.50
C ARG A 601 19.25 -58.62 2.84
N ASP A 602 20.06 -58.72 3.90
CA ASP A 602 20.95 -57.63 4.31
C ASP A 602 22.36 -57.96 3.88
N VAL A 603 23.10 -56.97 3.39
CA VAL A 603 24.52 -57.09 3.11
C VAL A 603 25.27 -55.85 3.63
N SER A 604 26.39 -56.07 4.26
CA SER A 604 27.30 -55.01 4.69
C SER A 604 28.48 -54.96 3.72
N LEU A 605 28.68 -53.81 3.10
CA LEU A 605 29.75 -53.59 2.12
C LEU A 605 30.79 -52.62 2.70
N LEU A 606 32.03 -53.03 2.72
CA LEU A 606 33.17 -52.19 3.07
C LEU A 606 33.60 -51.41 1.83
N LEU A 607 33.51 -50.09 1.87
CA LEU A 607 33.66 -49.18 0.75
C LEU A 607 34.57 -48.00 1.08
N ASP A 608 35.11 -47.34 0.05
CA ASP A 608 35.75 -46.04 0.20
C ASP A 608 34.70 -45.01 0.71
N ARG A 609 35.10 -44.17 1.63
CA ARG A 609 34.22 -43.10 2.21
C ARG A 609 33.64 -42.16 1.18
N LYS A 610 34.29 -42.01 0.01
CA LYS A 610 33.83 -41.10 -1.06
C LYS A 610 32.61 -41.64 -1.79
N ILE A 611 32.39 -42.97 -1.78
CA ILE A 611 31.24 -43.59 -2.47
C ILE A 611 29.98 -43.29 -1.67
N THR A 612 29.03 -42.62 -2.27
CA THR A 612 27.77 -42.25 -1.63
C THR A 612 26.77 -43.41 -1.61
N VAL A 613 25.85 -43.42 -0.64
CA VAL A 613 24.74 -44.39 -0.62
C VAL A 613 23.84 -44.24 -1.89
N ALA A 614 23.67 -43.04 -2.37
CA ALA A 614 22.91 -42.80 -3.61
C ALA A 614 23.52 -43.47 -4.83
N GLU A 615 24.85 -43.46 -4.96
CA GLU A 615 25.56 -44.16 -6.03
C GLU A 615 25.39 -45.67 -5.93
N LEU A 616 25.43 -46.22 -4.70
CA LEU A 616 25.17 -47.62 -4.45
C LEU A 616 23.77 -48.05 -4.84
N LEU A 617 22.76 -47.32 -4.36
CA LEU A 617 21.35 -47.59 -4.67
C LEU A 617 21.06 -47.47 -6.16
N ARG A 618 21.62 -46.45 -6.83
CA ARG A 618 21.50 -46.29 -8.28
C ARG A 618 22.13 -47.48 -9.02
N ALA A 619 23.31 -47.89 -8.59
CA ALA A 619 24.00 -49.05 -9.21
C ALA A 619 23.21 -50.36 -9.06
N VAL A 620 22.51 -50.55 -7.96
CA VAL A 620 21.59 -51.71 -7.76
C VAL A 620 20.40 -51.65 -8.72
N HIS A 621 19.75 -50.48 -8.82
CA HIS A 621 18.60 -50.32 -9.68
C HIS A 621 18.94 -50.49 -11.19
N ASP A 622 20.11 -50.04 -11.59
CA ASP A 622 20.60 -50.15 -12.97
C ASP A 622 20.72 -51.59 -13.45
N GLN A 623 20.87 -52.56 -12.53
CA GLN A 623 21.01 -53.99 -12.89
C GLN A 623 19.71 -54.62 -13.43
N ARG A 624 18.54 -54.01 -13.17
CA ARG A 624 17.22 -54.48 -13.64
C ARG A 624 16.99 -55.96 -13.47
N VAL A 625 17.27 -56.46 -12.27
CA VAL A 625 17.19 -57.89 -11.96
C VAL A 625 15.75 -58.31 -11.70
N GLU A 626 15.32 -59.48 -12.20
CA GLU A 626 13.99 -60.05 -12.01
C GLU A 626 13.73 -60.28 -10.51
N HIS A 627 12.46 -60.06 -10.08
CA HIS A 627 12.01 -60.20 -8.69
C HIS A 627 12.64 -59.21 -7.67
N PHE A 628 13.52 -58.31 -8.09
CA PHE A 628 14.07 -57.28 -7.24
C PHE A 628 13.06 -56.11 -7.13
N VAL A 629 12.61 -55.82 -5.91
CA VAL A 629 11.67 -54.77 -5.59
C VAL A 629 12.35 -53.44 -5.28
N GLY A 630 13.45 -53.51 -4.52
CA GLY A 630 14.21 -52.34 -4.10
C GLY A 630 15.29 -52.65 -3.06
N ALA A 631 16.13 -51.65 -2.84
CA ALA A 631 17.14 -51.69 -1.77
C ALA A 631 16.97 -50.47 -0.87
N LYS A 632 17.19 -50.66 0.43
CA LYS A 632 17.12 -49.60 1.45
C LYS A 632 18.43 -49.54 2.23
N PHE A 633 18.83 -48.33 2.56
CA PHE A 633 19.92 -48.07 3.47
C PHE A 633 19.49 -48.46 4.89
N VAL A 634 20.33 -49.22 5.62
CA VAL A 634 20.08 -49.66 6.98
C VAL A 634 20.99 -48.91 7.96
N GLY A 635 22.26 -48.74 7.62
CA GLY A 635 23.18 -48.02 8.49
C GLY A 635 24.60 -47.98 7.95
N THR A 636 25.42 -47.16 8.56
CA THR A 636 26.85 -47.04 8.32
C THR A 636 27.60 -47.31 9.62
N TYR A 637 28.71 -48.02 9.53
CA TYR A 637 29.61 -48.26 10.66
C TYR A 637 31.03 -47.82 10.32
N GLU A 638 31.60 -46.99 11.19
CA GLU A 638 32.95 -46.44 11.07
C GLU A 638 33.62 -46.58 12.45
N GLY A 639 34.08 -47.74 12.78
CA GLY A 639 34.64 -48.01 14.11
C GLY A 639 35.73 -49.04 14.04
N GLU A 640 35.97 -49.70 15.19
CA GLU A 640 36.99 -50.73 15.33
C GLU A 640 36.83 -51.82 14.26
N GLY A 641 37.93 -52.17 13.57
CA GLY A 641 37.93 -53.14 12.49
C GLY A 641 37.61 -52.60 11.09
N ILE A 642 37.45 -51.25 10.92
CA ILE A 642 37.33 -50.61 9.62
C ILE A 642 38.66 -49.95 9.25
N PRO A 643 39.24 -50.22 8.05
CA PRO A 643 40.46 -49.56 7.59
C PRO A 643 40.26 -48.03 7.46
N GLU A 644 41.32 -47.26 7.65
CA GLU A 644 41.33 -45.84 7.46
C GLU A 644 40.90 -45.48 6.02
N GLY A 645 40.04 -44.48 5.86
CA GLY A 645 39.46 -44.05 4.55
C GLY A 645 38.33 -44.93 4.04
N LYS A 646 37.97 -46.02 4.73
CA LYS A 646 36.81 -46.87 4.40
C LYS A 646 35.65 -46.70 5.41
N ARG A 647 34.48 -47.19 5.02
CA ARG A 647 33.30 -47.34 5.89
C ARG A 647 32.52 -48.60 5.51
N SER A 648 31.79 -49.18 6.46
CA SER A 648 30.87 -50.28 6.19
C SER A 648 29.48 -49.75 6.01
N VAL A 649 28.85 -49.99 4.85
CA VAL A 649 27.47 -49.61 4.57
C VAL A 649 26.61 -50.84 4.47
N THR A 650 25.54 -50.90 5.26
CA THR A 650 24.57 -52.00 5.22
C THR A 650 23.34 -51.58 4.41
N LEU A 651 23.05 -52.41 3.41
CA LEU A 651 21.86 -52.29 2.56
C LEU A 651 20.93 -53.47 2.80
N ARG A 652 19.64 -53.24 2.79
CA ARG A 652 18.58 -54.24 2.79
C ARG A 652 17.93 -54.31 1.45
N PHE A 653 17.94 -55.47 0.86
CA PHE A 653 17.36 -55.79 -0.45
C PHE A 653 16.05 -56.51 -0.25
N GLU A 654 15.03 -56.15 -1.02
CA GLU A 654 13.71 -56.76 -1.02
C GLU A 654 13.47 -57.47 -2.35
N TYR A 655 13.03 -58.72 -2.27
CA TYR A 655 12.71 -59.55 -3.42
C TYR A 655 11.30 -60.09 -3.30
N ARG A 656 10.53 -60.08 -4.40
CA ARG A 656 9.15 -60.55 -4.45
C ARG A 656 8.78 -60.90 -5.89
N SER A 657 7.90 -61.95 -6.01
CA SER A 657 7.23 -62.24 -7.25
C SER A 657 5.72 -61.89 -7.09
N ASP A 658 5.09 -61.41 -8.16
CA ASP A 658 3.64 -61.15 -8.21
C ASP A 658 2.83 -62.41 -8.46
N ASP A 659 3.46 -63.52 -8.91
CA ASP A 659 2.82 -64.75 -9.33
C ASP A 659 2.90 -65.90 -8.28
N ARG A 660 3.95 -65.90 -7.46
CA ARG A 660 4.23 -67.00 -6.49
C ARG A 660 5.11 -66.53 -5.32
N THR A 661 5.12 -67.35 -4.26
CA THR A 661 6.14 -67.20 -3.24
C THR A 661 7.50 -67.65 -3.77
N LEU A 662 8.52 -66.80 -3.59
CA LEU A 662 9.92 -67.11 -3.96
C LEU A 662 10.52 -68.14 -2.96
N ARG A 663 11.50 -68.94 -3.44
CA ARG A 663 12.30 -69.84 -2.56
C ARG A 663 13.60 -69.17 -2.17
N ASP A 664 14.12 -69.53 -1.01
CA ASP A 664 15.35 -68.93 -0.48
C ASP A 664 16.52 -69.09 -1.44
N GLU A 665 16.68 -70.26 -2.07
CA GLU A 665 17.79 -70.58 -2.98
C GLU A 665 17.74 -69.71 -4.26
N GLU A 666 16.54 -69.41 -4.77
CA GLU A 666 16.36 -68.55 -5.92
C GLU A 666 16.76 -67.11 -5.60
N VAL A 667 16.33 -66.66 -4.41
CA VAL A 667 16.67 -65.30 -3.94
C VAL A 667 18.15 -65.17 -3.66
N ASP A 668 18.79 -66.14 -3.06
CA ASP A 668 20.22 -66.14 -2.77
C ASP A 668 21.06 -66.06 -4.04
N GLU A 669 20.69 -66.76 -5.10
CA GLU A 669 21.35 -66.64 -6.41
C GLU A 669 21.28 -65.24 -7.03
N ILE A 670 20.10 -64.65 -6.96
CA ILE A 670 19.84 -63.28 -7.46
C ILE A 670 20.58 -62.26 -6.60
N HIS A 671 20.52 -62.42 -5.27
CA HIS A 671 21.14 -61.51 -4.30
C HIS A 671 22.66 -61.46 -4.47
N TRP A 672 23.30 -62.63 -4.52
CA TRP A 672 24.76 -62.69 -4.67
C TRP A 672 25.22 -62.19 -6.03
N ARG A 673 24.43 -62.29 -7.09
CA ARG A 673 24.73 -61.69 -8.39
C ARG A 673 24.77 -60.17 -8.27
N LEU A 674 23.75 -59.54 -7.63
CA LEU A 674 23.73 -58.09 -7.36
C LEU A 674 24.90 -57.66 -6.48
N VAL A 675 25.16 -58.35 -5.40
CA VAL A 675 26.29 -58.06 -4.48
C VAL A 675 27.61 -58.12 -5.24
N LYS A 676 27.84 -59.13 -6.10
CA LYS A 676 29.03 -59.25 -6.88
C LYS A 676 29.19 -58.08 -7.88
N ALA A 677 28.12 -57.65 -8.50
CA ALA A 677 28.16 -56.48 -9.38
C ALA A 677 28.55 -55.18 -8.61
N LEU A 678 28.09 -55.02 -7.39
CA LEU A 678 28.51 -53.91 -6.53
C LEU A 678 29.97 -54.01 -6.11
N GLN A 679 30.46 -55.25 -5.79
CA GLN A 679 31.85 -55.49 -5.45
C GLN A 679 32.77 -55.11 -6.63
N GLU A 680 32.41 -55.54 -7.83
CA GLU A 680 33.19 -55.25 -9.04
C GLU A 680 33.17 -53.72 -9.35
N LYS A 681 32.00 -53.09 -9.30
CA LYS A 681 31.86 -51.68 -9.65
C LYS A 681 32.55 -50.73 -8.69
N PHE A 682 32.47 -51.00 -7.37
CA PHE A 682 32.96 -50.10 -6.33
C PHE A 682 34.21 -50.65 -5.59
N SER A 683 34.81 -51.75 -6.06
CA SER A 683 35.91 -52.45 -5.32
C SER A 683 35.51 -52.68 -3.84
N ALA A 684 34.26 -53.10 -3.63
CA ALA A 684 33.70 -53.31 -2.31
C ALA A 684 34.00 -54.71 -1.81
N GLU A 685 34.18 -54.85 -0.48
CA GLU A 685 34.34 -56.13 0.22
C GLU A 685 33.08 -56.42 1.05
N VAL A 686 32.55 -57.67 0.99
CA VAL A 686 31.45 -58.08 1.86
C VAL A 686 32.01 -58.36 3.22
N ARG A 687 31.36 -57.78 4.25
CA ARG A 687 31.76 -57.96 5.66
C ARG A 687 30.80 -58.88 6.41
#